data_14776145f6f2a6ffeaedc5e5930c2210
#
_entry.id   14776145f6f2a6ffeaedc5e5930c2210
#
_cell.length_a   1.000
_cell.length_b   1.000
_cell.length_c   1.000
_cell.angle_alpha   90.00
_cell.angle_beta   90.00
_cell.angle_gamma   90.00
#
_symmetry.space_group_name_H-M   'P 1'
#
loop_
_entity.id
_entity.type
_entity.pdbx_description
1 polymer ?
#
loop_
_entity_poly.entity_id
_entity_poly.type
_entity_poly.pdbx_seq_one_letter_code
_entity_poly.pdbx_strand_id
1 'polypeptide(L)'
;MKKGERKKTVTGCKQTSTSKIILFSMILTAMSASIVYAADTNVADEPKVSHTITVTATRTMEDIIKTPSAVSVVTDKDIETRRVDTVTDALQMLPGVYKSQKANGGLQIRGFDSTDILVLLNGVPMNNTFNNGVDWEAIPVHSIERIELVRGPSSSLYGGRGVAGVINIQTKQQQPKQSVKDIHWHGQIGYGSHGTLNNELGFDAQVSNRITVGMSAEQRKTDGYPGFFITGRAANIRPSTVTVTPDNPVPQTKDGSYLLGSRGDKSFNNKNLSAYVTMKLRDRESLTYSYLYTKNRYAYENPMSTITVNGAPIFSGNVKINNQKYVALRTSRYLGYDGLKEYHAHNLQYKNDKNKLQVTFNILDRKKDGFSSPSNPNTPNYSGPGDDSFYPGKTINFDAQKVWDRMGKHSVVAGINWKKESFEQKRRELTNWRNHSSFDSTTYPGGLYEINKGATNNLALFVQDTYRPNFNWAIYTGLRIDRFKKFDGQHVTYDTNNNRYDTINHGEGSYTEWSPKLAIEHYVTDSLNVYASYGHSFNPPPLSQVYRYSDVVRANPNLNPERSDTFEVGMKKEWGTKTALNLSAFYVKTKDKVKYVTHYDNNGDVDYKMYENVDQETRRGIELELRHQLSSKWSVFGNYTWQMGRIKHKDLPNTNASGYEEINYDIPKHIFHAGLEYTNGKWNALWDAQYVSRRQSVDDITGQYGSSDSYFISNVAMNYKFSKEATLQLGIQNVFNRVFFDDEATAGRTYSASMKFKF
;
A
#
# COMPACT_ATOMS: atom_id res chain seq x y z
N MET A 1 31.33 30.89 52.85
CA MET A 1 31.82 31.85 51.85
C MET A 1 32.18 31.12 50.58
N LYS A 2 31.58 31.57 49.48
CA LYS A 2 31.82 31.26 48.07
C LYS A 2 31.87 29.79 47.56
N LYS A 3 30.74 29.39 46.97
CA LYS A 3 30.55 28.26 46.06
C LYS A 3 31.41 28.47 44.78
N GLY A 4 32.10 27.43 44.33
CA GLY A 4 32.75 27.35 43.02
C GLY A 4 32.01 26.31 42.15
N GLU A 5 31.25 26.74 41.15
CA GLU A 5 30.67 25.90 40.14
C GLU A 5 31.73 25.43 39.16
N ARG A 6 31.86 24.11 39.01
CA ARG A 6 32.64 23.51 37.91
C ARG A 6 31.68 23.22 36.73
N LYS A 7 31.78 24.01 35.68
CA LYS A 7 31.22 23.69 34.37
C LYS A 7 31.99 22.51 33.75
N LYS A 8 31.31 21.40 33.51
CA LYS A 8 31.80 20.34 32.63
C LYS A 8 31.43 20.71 31.18
N THR A 9 32.46 20.98 30.40
CA THR A 9 32.37 21.18 28.94
C THR A 9 32.23 19.81 28.29
N VAL A 10 31.05 19.56 27.69
CA VAL A 10 30.81 18.42 26.81
C VAL A 10 31.16 18.91 25.37
N THR A 11 32.29 18.48 24.87
CA THR A 11 32.67 18.63 23.46
C THR A 11 31.89 17.59 22.62
N GLY A 12 30.69 17.97 22.14
CA GLY A 12 29.93 17.22 21.15
C GLY A 12 30.22 17.76 19.75
N CYS A 13 30.68 16.89 18.91
CA CYS A 13 31.00 17.12 17.49
C CYS A 13 29.83 17.71 16.73
N LYS A 14 29.86 19.03 16.42
CA LYS A 14 28.96 19.73 15.53
C LYS A 14 29.62 19.86 14.16
N GLN A 15 29.40 18.89 13.29
CA GLN A 15 29.67 19.04 11.87
C GLN A 15 28.55 18.40 11.06
N THR A 16 27.48 19.15 10.77
CA THR A 16 26.53 18.86 9.65
C THR A 16 25.50 19.97 9.38
N SER A 17 25.53 21.12 10.05
CA SER A 17 24.48 22.13 9.84
C SER A 17 24.79 23.21 8.77
N THR A 18 26.05 23.41 8.43
CA THR A 18 26.48 24.49 7.51
C THR A 18 26.22 24.21 6.03
N SER A 19 26.31 22.94 5.60
CA SER A 19 26.06 22.57 4.19
C SER A 19 24.58 22.66 3.78
N LYS A 20 23.66 22.48 4.72
CA LYS A 20 22.21 22.54 4.44
C LYS A 20 21.68 23.98 4.29
N ILE A 21 22.32 24.95 4.96
CA ILE A 21 21.97 26.37 4.90
C ILE A 21 22.52 27.01 3.61
N ILE A 22 23.69 26.58 3.14
CA ILE A 22 24.32 27.09 1.91
C ILE A 22 23.53 26.67 0.67
N LEU A 23 22.94 25.47 0.62
CA LEU A 23 22.10 25.03 -0.51
C LEU A 23 20.79 25.83 -0.57
N PHE A 24 20.21 26.18 0.58
CA PHE A 24 18.99 26.99 0.65
C PHE A 24 19.22 28.45 0.25
N SER A 25 20.37 29.04 0.60
CA SER A 25 20.74 30.41 0.21
C SER A 25 21.13 30.54 -1.26
N MET A 26 21.74 29.51 -1.89
CA MET A 26 22.06 29.54 -3.32
C MET A 26 20.80 29.46 -4.21
N ILE A 27 19.74 28.76 -3.76
CA ILE A 27 18.46 28.70 -4.49
C ILE A 27 17.71 30.03 -4.40
N LEU A 28 17.75 30.71 -3.27
CA LEU A 28 17.15 32.05 -3.13
C LEU A 28 17.83 33.11 -3.97
N THR A 29 19.14 33.01 -4.18
CA THR A 29 19.92 33.97 -4.98
C THR A 29 19.76 33.78 -6.50
N ALA A 30 19.48 32.56 -6.96
CA ALA A 30 19.18 32.26 -8.36
C ALA A 30 17.77 32.73 -8.80
N MET A 31 16.84 32.95 -7.85
CA MET A 31 15.48 33.41 -8.11
C MET A 31 15.29 34.93 -8.20
N SER A 32 16.32 35.74 -7.91
CA SER A 32 16.22 37.20 -7.91
C SER A 32 16.40 37.85 -9.29
N ALA A 33 16.60 37.11 -10.36
CA ALA A 33 16.99 37.62 -11.66
C ALA A 33 15.94 37.49 -12.78
N SER A 34 14.64 37.40 -12.51
CA SER A 34 13.61 37.51 -13.57
C SER A 34 12.20 37.76 -13.01
N ILE A 35 11.90 38.92 -12.49
CA ILE A 35 10.51 39.33 -12.28
C ILE A 35 10.18 40.41 -13.33
N VAL A 36 9.65 39.97 -14.47
CA VAL A 36 8.95 40.85 -15.41
C VAL A 36 7.45 40.73 -15.10
N TYR A 37 6.85 41.84 -14.74
CA TYR A 37 5.40 41.94 -14.53
C TYR A 37 4.68 41.85 -15.88
N ALA A 38 3.96 40.76 -16.13
CA ALA A 38 2.93 40.73 -17.15
C ALA A 38 1.57 40.58 -16.45
N ALA A 39 0.75 41.58 -16.53
CA ALA A 39 -0.65 41.54 -16.12
C ALA A 39 -1.45 40.77 -17.19
N ASP A 40 -1.86 39.58 -16.91
CA ASP A 40 -2.72 38.75 -17.79
C ASP A 40 -4.11 38.57 -17.19
N THR A 41 -5.09 39.16 -17.83
CA THR A 41 -6.51 39.01 -17.56
C THR A 41 -6.98 37.70 -18.23
N ASN A 42 -6.87 36.59 -17.54
CA ASN A 42 -7.51 35.36 -18.01
C ASN A 42 -8.78 35.07 -17.19
N VAL A 43 -9.87 34.98 -17.90
CA VAL A 43 -11.16 34.48 -17.40
C VAL A 43 -10.92 33.08 -16.81
N ALA A 44 -11.10 32.95 -15.49
CA ALA A 44 -10.99 31.67 -14.81
C ALA A 44 -12.10 30.76 -15.32
N ASP A 45 -11.72 29.61 -15.88
CA ASP A 45 -12.65 28.49 -16.07
C ASP A 45 -13.33 28.19 -14.74
N GLU A 46 -14.66 28.24 -14.69
CA GLU A 46 -15.41 27.87 -13.49
C GLU A 46 -15.08 26.43 -13.13
N PRO A 47 -14.68 26.13 -11.88
CA PRO A 47 -14.41 24.78 -11.46
C PRO A 47 -15.72 23.98 -11.51
N LYS A 48 -15.80 23.04 -12.43
CA LYS A 48 -16.94 22.13 -12.57
C LYS A 48 -16.74 20.95 -11.63
N VAL A 49 -17.65 20.72 -10.71
CA VAL A 49 -17.81 19.44 -10.04
C VAL A 49 -18.42 18.49 -11.06
N SER A 50 -17.60 17.82 -11.86
CA SER A 50 -18.06 17.03 -12.99
C SER A 50 -17.77 15.55 -12.76
N HIS A 51 -18.78 14.70 -12.87
CA HIS A 51 -18.63 13.25 -13.05
C HIS A 51 -18.26 12.89 -14.51
N THR A 52 -17.94 13.85 -15.35
CA THR A 52 -17.46 13.64 -16.73
C THR A 52 -16.01 13.09 -16.77
N ILE A 53 -15.47 12.63 -15.64
CA ILE A 53 -14.22 11.90 -15.62
C ILE A 53 -14.46 10.53 -16.22
N THR A 54 -13.84 10.27 -17.36
CA THR A 54 -13.89 8.97 -18.01
C THR A 54 -12.95 8.01 -17.28
N VAL A 55 -13.47 6.88 -16.83
CA VAL A 55 -12.70 5.85 -16.15
C VAL A 55 -12.41 4.68 -17.09
N THR A 56 -11.24 4.09 -16.94
CA THR A 56 -10.79 2.92 -17.71
C THR A 56 -10.81 1.64 -16.87
N ALA A 57 -11.16 1.76 -15.60
CA ALA A 57 -11.20 0.65 -14.66
C ALA A 57 -12.29 -0.39 -14.96
N THR A 58 -13.19 -0.11 -15.89
CA THR A 58 -14.15 -1.07 -16.48
C THR A 58 -13.64 -1.69 -17.79
N ARG A 59 -12.36 -1.47 -18.15
CA ARG A 59 -11.71 -1.80 -19.43
C ARG A 59 -12.31 -1.10 -20.66
N THR A 60 -13.31 -0.28 -20.46
CA THR A 60 -13.91 0.64 -21.45
C THR A 60 -13.86 2.05 -20.91
N MET A 61 -13.82 3.04 -21.80
CA MET A 61 -13.90 4.45 -21.41
C MET A 61 -15.36 4.80 -21.15
N GLU A 62 -15.74 5.00 -19.89
CA GLU A 62 -17.11 5.36 -19.50
C GLU A 62 -17.10 6.49 -18.47
N ASP A 63 -18.12 7.33 -18.49
CA ASP A 63 -18.34 8.35 -17.47
C ASP A 63 -18.64 7.69 -16.11
N ILE A 64 -18.16 8.24 -15.02
CA ILE A 64 -18.39 7.67 -13.69
C ILE A 64 -19.89 7.50 -13.41
N ILE A 65 -20.73 8.46 -13.82
CA ILE A 65 -22.19 8.39 -13.61
C ILE A 65 -22.83 7.20 -14.34
N LYS A 66 -22.21 6.73 -15.42
CA LYS A 66 -22.70 5.62 -16.28
C LYS A 66 -22.01 4.30 -16.01
N THR A 67 -21.47 4.11 -14.81
CA THR A 67 -20.75 2.89 -14.42
C THR A 67 -21.53 2.16 -13.32
N PRO A 68 -21.93 0.90 -13.46
CA PRO A 68 -22.73 0.17 -12.46
C PRO A 68 -21.84 -0.37 -11.32
N SER A 69 -21.05 0.52 -10.71
CA SER A 69 -20.14 0.23 -9.61
C SER A 69 -19.83 1.50 -8.83
N ALA A 70 -19.43 1.35 -7.58
CA ALA A 70 -18.89 2.43 -6.78
C ALA A 70 -17.46 2.76 -7.27
N VAL A 71 -17.31 3.85 -8.01
CA VAL A 71 -16.02 4.31 -8.56
C VAL A 71 -15.67 5.66 -7.96
N SER A 72 -14.41 5.82 -7.55
CA SER A 72 -13.85 7.11 -7.14
C SER A 72 -12.55 7.37 -7.89
N VAL A 73 -12.27 8.63 -8.20
CA VAL A 73 -11.05 9.05 -8.90
C VAL A 73 -10.32 10.10 -8.07
N VAL A 74 -9.01 9.96 -7.96
CA VAL A 74 -8.10 10.99 -7.45
C VAL A 74 -7.26 11.47 -8.62
N THR A 75 -7.31 12.77 -8.90
CA THR A 75 -6.56 13.41 -9.98
C THR A 75 -5.20 13.92 -9.49
N ASP A 76 -4.30 14.28 -10.42
CA ASP A 76 -3.05 14.98 -10.10
C ASP A 76 -3.31 16.30 -9.35
N LYS A 77 -4.40 17.02 -9.70
CA LYS A 77 -4.82 18.22 -8.98
C LYS A 77 -5.22 17.92 -7.53
N ASP A 78 -5.94 16.83 -7.27
CA ASP A 78 -6.26 16.41 -5.90
C ASP A 78 -5.00 16.08 -5.10
N ILE A 79 -4.03 15.39 -5.72
CA ILE A 79 -2.71 15.07 -5.13
C ILE A 79 -1.95 16.35 -4.78
N GLU A 80 -1.91 17.31 -5.71
CA GLU A 80 -1.25 18.62 -5.50
C GLU A 80 -1.93 19.44 -4.41
N THR A 81 -3.27 19.53 -4.44
CA THR A 81 -4.06 20.35 -3.50
C THR A 81 -3.94 19.83 -2.07
N ARG A 82 -4.03 18.52 -1.89
CA ARG A 82 -3.97 17.85 -0.57
C ARG A 82 -2.55 17.65 -0.06
N ARG A 83 -1.57 17.84 -0.93
CA ARG A 83 -0.17 17.64 -0.61
C ARG A 83 0.11 16.28 0.01
N VAL A 84 -0.28 15.24 -0.69
CA VAL A 84 -0.07 13.87 -0.26
C VAL A 84 1.34 13.39 -0.64
N ASP A 85 1.99 12.66 0.27
CA ASP A 85 3.34 12.16 0.10
C ASP A 85 3.38 10.69 -0.38
N THR A 86 2.26 9.96 -0.27
CA THR A 86 2.14 8.55 -0.69
C THR A 86 0.81 8.29 -1.40
N VAL A 87 0.76 7.21 -2.19
CA VAL A 87 -0.48 6.75 -2.82
C VAL A 87 -1.54 6.40 -1.78
N THR A 88 -1.15 5.84 -0.64
CA THR A 88 -2.09 5.51 0.44
C THR A 88 -2.69 6.76 1.08
N ASP A 89 -1.94 7.87 1.17
CA ASP A 89 -2.47 9.16 1.64
C ASP A 89 -3.49 9.74 0.65
N ALA A 90 -3.25 9.58 -0.67
CA ALA A 90 -4.19 9.99 -1.69
C ALA A 90 -5.51 9.22 -1.62
N LEU A 91 -5.43 7.92 -1.34
CA LEU A 91 -6.59 7.02 -1.33
C LEU A 91 -7.38 7.04 -0.02
N GLN A 92 -6.75 7.30 1.14
CA GLN A 92 -7.42 7.23 2.44
C GLN A 92 -8.62 8.18 2.59
N MET A 93 -8.72 9.20 1.74
CA MET A 93 -9.83 10.17 1.74
C MET A 93 -11.05 9.68 0.93
N LEU A 94 -10.99 8.49 0.33
CA LEU A 94 -12.08 7.91 -0.44
C LEU A 94 -13.03 7.10 0.44
N PRO A 95 -14.34 7.00 0.07
CA PRO A 95 -15.29 6.16 0.80
C PRO A 95 -14.82 4.71 0.87
N GLY A 96 -15.05 4.04 1.99
CA GLY A 96 -14.69 2.64 2.19
C GLY A 96 -13.21 2.36 2.35
N VAL A 97 -12.36 3.39 2.28
CA VAL A 97 -10.90 3.24 2.38
C VAL A 97 -10.41 3.61 3.76
N TYR A 98 -9.58 2.75 4.32
CA TYR A 98 -8.92 2.94 5.60
C TYR A 98 -7.42 2.67 5.44
N LYS A 99 -6.57 3.60 5.89
CA LYS A 99 -5.12 3.44 5.95
C LYS A 99 -4.76 2.91 7.33
N SER A 100 -4.29 1.66 7.39
CA SER A 100 -3.76 1.05 8.61
C SER A 100 -2.27 1.33 8.76
N GLN A 101 -1.80 1.42 9.99
CA GLN A 101 -0.37 1.53 10.31
C GLN A 101 0.32 0.17 10.46
N LYS A 102 -0.40 -0.95 10.21
CA LYS A 102 0.20 -2.29 10.22
C LYS A 102 1.41 -2.38 9.28
N ALA A 103 2.45 -3.06 9.75
CA ALA A 103 3.73 -3.18 9.05
C ALA A 103 3.64 -3.74 7.61
N ASN A 104 2.59 -4.49 7.28
CA ASN A 104 2.47 -5.23 6.02
C ASN A 104 1.48 -4.65 5.01
N GLY A 105 0.88 -3.49 5.23
CA GLY A 105 -0.02 -3.10 4.18
C GLY A 105 -0.99 -2.01 4.46
N GLY A 106 -0.74 -1.07 4.95
CA GLY A 106 -1.35 0.19 5.14
C GLY A 106 -2.73 0.51 4.54
N LEU A 107 -3.34 -0.29 3.69
CA LEU A 107 -4.59 0.05 3.04
C LEU A 107 -5.62 -1.07 3.13
N GLN A 108 -6.83 -0.73 3.58
CA GLN A 108 -8.01 -1.59 3.50
C GLN A 108 -9.09 -0.91 2.65
N ILE A 109 -9.85 -1.72 1.90
CA ILE A 109 -11.04 -1.28 1.16
C ILE A 109 -12.21 -2.16 1.59
N ARG A 110 -13.27 -1.54 2.15
CA ARG A 110 -14.44 -2.28 2.68
C ARG A 110 -14.04 -3.37 3.68
N GLY A 111 -12.97 -3.09 4.48
CA GLY A 111 -12.40 -4.03 5.43
C GLY A 111 -11.56 -5.16 4.83
N PHE A 112 -11.35 -5.22 3.52
CA PHE A 112 -10.40 -6.11 2.87
C PHE A 112 -9.00 -5.52 2.89
N ASP A 113 -8.00 -6.33 3.17
CA ASP A 113 -6.60 -5.91 3.16
C ASP A 113 -6.06 -5.76 1.73
N SER A 114 -4.90 -5.14 1.60
CA SER A 114 -4.25 -4.93 0.30
C SER A 114 -3.92 -6.22 -0.46
N THR A 115 -3.93 -7.36 0.20
CA THR A 115 -3.78 -8.70 -0.41
C THR A 115 -4.99 -9.13 -1.25
N ASP A 116 -6.16 -8.55 -0.99
CA ASP A 116 -7.44 -8.77 -1.68
C ASP A 116 -7.76 -7.70 -2.73
N ILE A 117 -6.82 -6.78 -2.96
CA ILE A 117 -6.95 -5.64 -3.86
C ILE A 117 -5.95 -5.80 -5.00
N LEU A 118 -6.41 -5.75 -6.24
CA LEU A 118 -5.51 -5.69 -7.39
C LEU A 118 -5.04 -4.25 -7.62
N VAL A 119 -3.74 -4.04 -7.62
CA VAL A 119 -3.14 -2.73 -7.89
C VAL A 119 -2.39 -2.77 -9.21
N LEU A 120 -2.74 -1.88 -10.12
CA LEU A 120 -2.14 -1.74 -11.44
C LEU A 120 -1.45 -0.38 -11.56
N LEU A 121 -0.22 -0.36 -12.04
CA LEU A 121 0.51 0.85 -12.44
C LEU A 121 0.75 0.80 -13.95
N ASN A 122 0.05 1.65 -14.71
CA ASN A 122 0.06 1.61 -16.17
C ASN A 122 -0.24 0.21 -16.74
N GLY A 123 -1.09 -0.57 -16.05
CA GLY A 123 -1.41 -1.96 -16.40
C GLY A 123 -0.45 -3.03 -15.85
N VAL A 124 0.63 -2.66 -15.18
CA VAL A 124 1.56 -3.59 -14.50
C VAL A 124 0.97 -4.00 -13.14
N PRO A 125 0.71 -5.28 -12.87
CA PRO A 125 0.31 -5.74 -11.56
C PRO A 125 1.42 -5.52 -10.51
N MET A 126 1.14 -4.71 -9.48
CA MET A 126 2.12 -4.34 -8.46
C MET A 126 2.11 -5.25 -7.22
N ASN A 127 1.12 -6.13 -7.09
CA ASN A 127 1.07 -7.12 -6.01
C ASN A 127 2.28 -8.05 -6.05
N ASN A 128 2.90 -8.33 -4.91
CA ASN A 128 4.06 -9.21 -4.86
C ASN A 128 3.65 -10.69 -4.92
N THR A 129 4.56 -11.53 -5.40
CA THR A 129 4.31 -12.95 -5.64
C THR A 129 4.41 -13.79 -4.37
N PHE A 130 5.06 -13.28 -3.33
CA PHE A 130 5.27 -13.98 -2.07
C PHE A 130 4.01 -14.00 -1.20
N ASN A 131 3.43 -12.82 -0.88
CA ASN A 131 2.31 -12.68 0.05
C ASN A 131 1.10 -11.92 -0.51
N ASN A 132 1.06 -11.61 -1.82
CA ASN A 132 0.07 -10.79 -2.50
C ASN A 132 0.00 -9.31 -2.06
N GLY A 133 0.85 -8.87 -1.13
CA GLY A 133 0.89 -7.50 -0.66
C GLY A 133 1.36 -6.50 -1.72
N VAL A 134 1.15 -5.22 -1.46
CA VAL A 134 1.58 -4.12 -2.32
C VAL A 134 2.62 -3.27 -1.60
N ASP A 135 3.72 -2.99 -2.26
CA ASP A 135 4.70 -2.03 -1.79
C ASP A 135 4.33 -0.62 -2.29
N TRP A 136 3.56 0.09 -1.48
CA TRP A 136 3.05 1.41 -1.82
C TRP A 136 4.15 2.45 -2.01
N GLU A 137 5.28 2.28 -1.32
CA GLU A 137 6.44 3.17 -1.44
C GLU A 137 7.16 3.01 -2.80
N ALA A 138 6.92 1.91 -3.53
CA ALA A 138 7.45 1.69 -4.86
C ALA A 138 6.74 2.53 -5.94
N ILE A 139 5.63 3.18 -5.62
CA ILE A 139 4.81 3.91 -6.59
C ILE A 139 5.11 5.41 -6.46
N PRO A 140 5.71 6.05 -7.47
CA PRO A 140 6.08 7.46 -7.43
C PRO A 140 4.83 8.35 -7.53
N VAL A 141 4.44 8.98 -6.39
CA VAL A 141 3.17 9.72 -6.29
C VAL A 141 3.12 10.96 -7.18
N HIS A 142 4.25 11.64 -7.39
CA HIS A 142 4.30 12.89 -8.17
C HIS A 142 4.20 12.67 -9.68
N SER A 143 4.53 11.46 -10.14
CA SER A 143 4.36 11.06 -11.55
C SER A 143 2.92 10.68 -11.91
N ILE A 144 2.01 10.60 -10.93
CA ILE A 144 0.64 10.15 -11.16
C ILE A 144 -0.17 11.23 -11.87
N GLU A 145 -0.89 10.83 -12.92
CA GLU A 145 -1.94 11.60 -13.58
C GLU A 145 -3.28 11.42 -12.87
N ARG A 146 -3.63 10.14 -12.57
CA ARG A 146 -4.85 9.80 -11.83
C ARG A 146 -4.78 8.42 -11.21
N ILE A 147 -5.57 8.23 -10.16
CA ILE A 147 -5.84 6.95 -9.52
C ILE A 147 -7.34 6.69 -9.64
N GLU A 148 -7.70 5.57 -10.25
CA GLU A 148 -9.07 5.10 -10.35
C GLU A 148 -9.25 3.96 -9.35
N LEU A 149 -10.19 4.10 -8.41
CA LEU A 149 -10.60 3.05 -7.48
C LEU A 149 -11.98 2.54 -7.86
N VAL A 150 -12.08 1.30 -8.34
CA VAL A 150 -13.33 0.57 -8.49
C VAL A 150 -13.48 -0.34 -7.30
N ARG A 151 -14.51 -0.11 -6.49
CA ARG A 151 -14.85 -0.97 -5.33
C ARG A 151 -15.78 -2.09 -5.76
N GLY A 152 -15.66 -3.23 -5.12
CA GLY A 152 -16.49 -4.42 -5.37
C GLY A 152 -15.88 -5.38 -6.40
N PRO A 153 -16.66 -6.40 -6.83
CA PRO A 153 -16.16 -7.54 -7.58
C PRO A 153 -15.64 -7.14 -8.96
N SER A 154 -14.36 -7.33 -9.19
CA SER A 154 -13.69 -6.95 -10.43
C SER A 154 -13.04 -8.14 -11.16
N SER A 155 -13.18 -9.36 -10.62
CA SER A 155 -12.54 -10.55 -11.20
C SER A 155 -13.05 -10.93 -12.58
N SER A 156 -14.29 -10.57 -12.94
CA SER A 156 -14.83 -10.82 -14.30
C SER A 156 -14.04 -10.16 -15.42
N LEU A 157 -13.30 -9.09 -15.12
CA LEU A 157 -12.44 -8.40 -16.08
C LEU A 157 -10.96 -8.55 -15.77
N TYR A 158 -10.59 -8.53 -14.48
CA TYR A 158 -9.20 -8.43 -14.05
C TYR A 158 -8.62 -9.73 -13.46
N GLY A 159 -9.49 -10.71 -13.15
CA GLY A 159 -9.09 -11.99 -12.55
C GLY A 159 -8.84 -11.91 -11.05
N GLY A 160 -7.98 -12.78 -10.54
CA GLY A 160 -7.70 -12.90 -9.12
C GLY A 160 -7.18 -11.63 -8.46
N ARG A 161 -7.38 -11.51 -7.14
CA ARG A 161 -7.10 -10.35 -6.25
C ARG A 161 -8.06 -9.17 -6.41
N GLY A 162 -9.01 -9.21 -7.37
CA GLY A 162 -10.04 -8.17 -7.52
C GLY A 162 -11.27 -8.37 -6.64
N VAL A 163 -11.10 -8.84 -5.40
CA VAL A 163 -12.20 -9.13 -4.46
C VAL A 163 -12.77 -7.84 -3.88
N ALA A 164 -11.92 -7.04 -3.27
CA ALA A 164 -12.31 -5.74 -2.72
C ALA A 164 -12.47 -4.68 -3.81
N GLY A 165 -11.75 -4.85 -4.90
CA GLY A 165 -11.75 -3.94 -6.03
C GLY A 165 -10.41 -3.87 -6.77
N VAL A 166 -10.31 -2.89 -7.66
CA VAL A 166 -9.12 -2.61 -8.45
C VAL A 166 -8.71 -1.16 -8.25
N ILE A 167 -7.43 -0.95 -7.98
CA ILE A 167 -6.79 0.37 -8.03
C ILE A 167 -5.98 0.44 -9.31
N ASN A 168 -6.40 1.29 -10.24
CA ASN A 168 -5.71 1.53 -11.50
C ASN A 168 -5.01 2.89 -11.45
N ILE A 169 -3.67 2.87 -11.39
CA ILE A 169 -2.82 4.06 -11.32
C ILE A 169 -2.25 4.34 -12.69
N GLN A 170 -2.46 5.54 -13.18
CA GLN A 170 -1.94 6.00 -14.46
C GLN A 170 -0.96 7.14 -14.21
N THR A 171 0.23 7.04 -14.79
CA THR A 171 1.24 8.07 -14.75
C THR A 171 1.09 9.05 -15.91
N LYS A 172 1.60 10.27 -15.73
CA LYS A 172 1.67 11.29 -16.79
C LYS A 172 2.50 10.78 -17.95
N GLN A 173 1.90 10.65 -19.11
CA GLN A 173 2.55 10.21 -20.36
C GLN A 173 2.05 11.09 -21.50
N GLN A 174 2.91 11.92 -22.04
CA GLN A 174 2.52 12.80 -23.14
C GLN A 174 2.35 12.01 -24.44
N GLN A 175 1.28 12.31 -25.16
CA GLN A 175 1.07 11.80 -26.53
C GLN A 175 1.67 12.79 -27.54
N PRO A 176 2.30 12.30 -28.63
CA PRO A 176 2.85 13.16 -29.67
C PRO A 176 1.78 14.06 -30.29
N LYS A 177 2.04 15.37 -30.35
CA LYS A 177 1.19 16.40 -30.97
C LYS A 177 1.77 16.82 -32.34
N GLN A 178 1.01 17.61 -33.09
CA GLN A 178 1.49 18.11 -34.39
C GLN A 178 2.55 19.23 -34.27
N SER A 179 2.61 19.94 -33.16
CA SER A 179 3.60 21.00 -32.92
C SER A 179 4.97 20.43 -32.54
N VAL A 180 6.02 21.11 -32.92
CA VAL A 180 7.41 20.60 -32.92
C VAL A 180 8.17 21.02 -31.68
N LYS A 181 8.99 20.09 -31.17
CA LYS A 181 10.07 20.24 -30.16
C LYS A 181 9.71 21.14 -28.98
N ASP A 182 9.10 20.52 -28.01
CA ASP A 182 8.79 21.15 -26.73
C ASP A 182 9.36 20.32 -25.60
N ILE A 183 10.09 20.93 -24.68
CA ILE A 183 10.65 20.27 -23.49
C ILE A 183 10.09 20.95 -22.27
N HIS A 184 9.38 20.22 -21.45
CA HIS A 184 8.82 20.67 -20.19
C HIS A 184 9.58 20.06 -19.03
N TRP A 185 10.28 20.89 -18.28
CA TRP A 185 10.90 20.47 -17.04
C TRP A 185 9.95 20.64 -15.88
N HIS A 186 9.97 19.73 -14.94
CA HIS A 186 9.22 19.82 -13.70
C HIS A 186 10.07 19.30 -12.55
N GLY A 187 9.79 19.79 -11.37
CA GLY A 187 10.48 19.31 -10.18
C GLY A 187 9.90 19.87 -8.90
N GLN A 188 10.35 19.27 -7.80
CA GLN A 188 9.96 19.64 -6.46
C GLN A 188 11.14 19.45 -5.50
N ILE A 189 11.29 20.39 -4.56
CA ILE A 189 12.17 20.25 -3.41
C ILE A 189 11.32 20.48 -2.17
N GLY A 190 11.29 19.50 -1.27
CA GLY A 190 10.48 19.54 -0.06
C GLY A 190 11.25 19.12 1.19
N TYR A 191 10.89 19.75 2.30
CA TYR A 191 11.38 19.41 3.64
C TYR A 191 10.22 19.35 4.64
N GLY A 192 10.34 18.46 5.62
CA GLY A 192 9.29 18.28 6.64
C GLY A 192 9.82 17.75 7.97
N SER A 193 8.89 17.56 8.89
CA SER A 193 9.15 16.96 10.21
C SER A 193 9.91 15.63 10.09
N HIS A 194 10.62 15.25 11.14
CA HIS A 194 11.43 14.02 11.19
C HIS A 194 12.50 13.92 10.10
N GLY A 195 13.11 15.06 9.73
CA GLY A 195 14.15 15.11 8.70
C GLY A 195 13.65 14.66 7.32
N THR A 196 12.33 14.74 7.05
CA THR A 196 11.76 14.29 5.78
C THR A 196 12.23 15.18 4.64
N LEU A 197 12.82 14.57 3.61
CA LEU A 197 13.17 15.18 2.34
C LEU A 197 12.33 14.55 1.24
N ASN A 198 11.76 15.36 0.36
CA ASN A 198 10.97 14.93 -0.78
C ASN A 198 11.40 15.73 -2.00
N ASN A 199 12.19 15.12 -2.87
CA ASN A 199 12.78 15.75 -4.04
C ASN A 199 12.37 15.01 -5.30
N GLU A 200 12.04 15.76 -6.35
CA GLU A 200 11.73 15.24 -7.67
C GLU A 200 12.36 16.14 -8.73
N LEU A 201 12.85 15.54 -9.81
CA LEU A 201 13.23 16.22 -11.03
C LEU A 201 12.86 15.35 -12.23
N GLY A 202 12.20 15.95 -13.20
CA GLY A 202 11.80 15.26 -14.41
C GLY A 202 11.67 16.18 -15.61
N PHE A 203 11.50 15.57 -16.76
CA PHE A 203 11.16 16.25 -17.98
C PHE A 203 10.28 15.40 -18.88
N ASP A 204 9.49 16.07 -19.70
CA ASP A 204 8.76 15.51 -20.84
C ASP A 204 9.17 16.25 -22.09
N ALA A 205 9.54 15.54 -23.15
CA ALA A 205 10.03 16.11 -24.38
C ALA A 205 9.35 15.52 -25.60
N GLN A 206 8.84 16.37 -26.46
CA GLN A 206 8.44 15.99 -27.80
C GLN A 206 9.64 16.04 -28.74
N VAL A 207 10.21 14.88 -29.07
CA VAL A 207 11.39 14.75 -29.92
C VAL A 207 11.04 14.96 -31.39
N SER A 208 9.84 14.51 -31.78
CA SER A 208 9.30 14.66 -33.13
C SER A 208 7.78 14.63 -33.11
N ASN A 209 7.13 14.86 -34.25
CA ASN A 209 5.66 14.71 -34.37
C ASN A 209 5.15 13.27 -34.14
N ARG A 210 6.06 12.31 -33.95
CA ARG A 210 5.74 10.90 -33.71
C ARG A 210 6.29 10.34 -32.40
N ILE A 211 7.23 11.04 -31.76
CA ILE A 211 7.94 10.50 -30.60
C ILE A 211 7.92 11.52 -29.45
N THR A 212 7.43 11.09 -28.29
CA THR A 212 7.61 11.75 -27.00
C THR A 212 8.39 10.86 -26.06
N VAL A 213 9.19 11.48 -25.22
CA VAL A 213 9.95 10.80 -24.16
C VAL A 213 9.76 11.56 -22.86
N GLY A 214 9.81 10.87 -21.74
CA GLY A 214 9.82 11.49 -20.43
C GLY A 214 10.64 10.68 -19.45
N MET A 215 11.17 11.37 -18.45
CA MET A 215 11.93 10.77 -17.36
C MET A 215 11.71 11.58 -16.09
N SER A 216 11.58 10.90 -14.96
CA SER A 216 11.48 11.52 -13.64
C SER A 216 12.26 10.69 -12.63
N ALA A 217 13.04 11.38 -11.80
CA ALA A 217 13.75 10.81 -10.67
C ALA A 217 13.20 11.43 -9.38
N GLU A 218 12.84 10.58 -8.42
CA GLU A 218 12.27 10.96 -7.14
C GLU A 218 13.10 10.36 -6.00
N GLN A 219 13.32 11.14 -4.94
CA GLN A 219 13.86 10.64 -3.68
C GLN A 219 13.03 11.14 -2.53
N ARG A 220 12.55 10.21 -1.71
CA ARG A 220 11.90 10.47 -0.44
C ARG A 220 12.70 9.83 0.68
N LYS A 221 13.13 10.62 1.65
CA LYS A 221 13.89 10.15 2.82
C LYS A 221 13.25 10.70 4.10
N THR A 222 13.25 9.93 5.18
CA THR A 222 12.91 10.41 6.51
C THR A 222 13.81 9.75 7.55
N ASP A 223 14.11 10.47 8.62
CA ASP A 223 14.80 9.90 9.79
C ASP A 223 13.80 9.11 10.67
N GLY A 224 12.48 9.28 10.45
CA GLY A 224 11.43 8.53 11.12
C GLY A 224 11.08 9.02 12.52
N TYR A 225 10.26 8.23 13.18
CA TYR A 225 9.83 8.46 14.57
C TYR A 225 9.58 7.09 15.26
N PRO A 226 9.56 7.04 16.61
CA PRO A 226 9.38 5.80 17.34
C PRO A 226 7.91 5.39 17.34
N GLY A 227 7.52 4.53 16.39
CA GLY A 227 6.15 4.00 16.26
C GLY A 227 5.98 2.60 16.86
N PHE A 228 7.01 1.77 16.81
CA PHE A 228 6.92 0.36 17.21
C PHE A 228 7.36 0.16 18.66
N PHE A 229 6.38 -0.09 19.55
CA PHE A 229 6.63 -0.39 20.95
C PHE A 229 6.81 -1.88 21.22
N ILE A 230 7.61 -2.20 22.24
CA ILE A 230 7.92 -3.57 22.66
C ILE A 230 7.18 -3.84 23.97
N THR A 231 6.33 -4.85 23.97
CA THR A 231 5.65 -5.32 25.17
C THR A 231 6.08 -6.76 25.51
N GLY A 232 5.88 -7.17 26.75
CA GLY A 232 6.16 -8.52 27.22
C GLY A 232 5.22 -8.98 28.31
N ARG A 233 4.85 -10.27 28.29
CA ARG A 233 4.06 -10.89 29.36
C ARG A 233 4.99 -11.35 30.48
N ALA A 234 4.57 -11.11 31.72
CA ALA A 234 5.31 -11.58 32.87
C ALA A 234 5.02 -13.07 33.13
N ALA A 235 6.04 -13.81 33.45
CA ALA A 235 5.98 -15.22 33.78
C ALA A 235 6.68 -15.50 35.13
N ASN A 236 6.33 -16.60 35.76
CA ASN A 236 7.06 -17.10 36.93
C ASN A 236 8.35 -17.76 36.42
N ILE A 237 9.49 -17.11 36.66
CA ILE A 237 10.81 -17.63 36.29
C ILE A 237 11.49 -18.13 37.57
N ARG A 238 12.06 -19.34 37.49
CA ARG A 238 12.89 -19.86 38.62
C ARG A 238 14.16 -19.01 38.74
N PRO A 239 14.66 -18.73 39.96
CA PRO A 239 15.70 -17.75 40.22
C PRO A 239 17.15 -18.19 39.87
N SER A 240 17.33 -19.06 38.87
CA SER A 240 18.68 -19.47 38.42
C SER A 240 19.36 -18.46 37.50
N THR A 241 18.69 -17.37 37.12
CA THR A 241 19.24 -16.31 36.26
C THR A 241 19.30 -14.99 37.00
N VAL A 242 20.32 -14.18 36.71
CA VAL A 242 20.49 -12.84 37.29
C VAL A 242 19.24 -12.02 37.00
N THR A 243 18.58 -11.55 38.04
CA THR A 243 17.39 -10.69 37.95
C THR A 243 17.76 -9.28 38.40
N VAL A 244 17.20 -8.31 37.71
CA VAL A 244 17.34 -6.89 38.04
C VAL A 244 16.01 -6.31 38.49
N THR A 245 16.07 -5.38 39.45
CA THR A 245 14.90 -4.61 39.85
C THR A 245 14.95 -3.26 39.14
N PRO A 246 13.89 -2.87 38.41
CA PRO A 246 13.85 -1.58 37.74
C PRO A 246 13.76 -0.43 38.77
N ASP A 247 14.33 0.73 38.39
CA ASP A 247 14.29 1.94 39.22
C ASP A 247 12.86 2.47 39.41
N ASN A 248 11.99 2.23 38.42
CA ASN A 248 10.60 2.67 38.40
C ASN A 248 9.66 1.49 38.11
N PRO A 249 8.39 1.55 38.54
CA PRO A 249 7.38 0.57 38.16
C PRO A 249 7.23 0.49 36.63
N VAL A 250 7.28 -0.74 36.07
CA VAL A 250 7.12 -0.95 34.64
C VAL A 250 5.67 -0.76 34.24
N PRO A 251 5.34 0.13 33.29
CA PRO A 251 3.97 0.37 32.87
C PRO A 251 3.30 -0.92 32.37
N GLN A 252 2.11 -1.21 32.89
CA GLN A 252 1.33 -2.37 32.47
C GLN A 252 0.27 -1.94 31.46
N THR A 253 0.10 -2.75 30.46
CA THR A 253 -0.92 -2.63 29.43
C THR A 253 -2.22 -3.32 29.88
N LYS A 254 -3.34 -3.08 29.21
CA LYS A 254 -4.66 -3.58 29.61
C LYS A 254 -4.81 -5.09 29.49
N ASP A 255 -4.09 -5.68 28.50
CA ASP A 255 -4.02 -7.13 28.32
C ASP A 255 -3.12 -7.83 29.38
N GLY A 256 -2.59 -7.07 30.36
CA GLY A 256 -1.68 -7.56 31.36
C GLY A 256 -0.21 -7.66 30.94
N SER A 257 0.14 -7.25 29.71
CA SER A 257 1.53 -7.12 29.25
C SER A 257 2.19 -5.89 29.86
N TYR A 258 3.51 -5.79 29.76
CA TYR A 258 4.31 -4.68 30.27
C TYR A 258 5.03 -3.99 29.11
N LEU A 259 5.07 -2.66 29.12
CA LEU A 259 5.82 -1.87 28.16
C LEU A 259 7.31 -1.94 28.49
N LEU A 260 8.08 -2.46 27.56
CA LEU A 260 9.53 -2.66 27.75
C LEU A 260 10.38 -1.59 27.05
N GLY A 261 9.84 -0.95 26.00
CA GLY A 261 10.55 0.05 25.23
C GLY A 261 10.04 0.19 23.80
N SER A 262 10.89 0.67 22.91
CA SER A 262 10.60 0.75 21.47
C SER A 262 11.82 0.38 20.63
N ARG A 263 11.58 0.04 19.35
CA ARG A 263 12.64 -0.13 18.34
C ARG A 263 13.29 1.18 17.91
N GLY A 264 12.79 2.31 18.42
CA GLY A 264 13.23 3.64 18.03
C GLY A 264 12.65 4.09 16.70
N ASP A 265 13.37 4.99 16.03
CA ASP A 265 12.93 5.67 14.83
C ASP A 265 12.94 4.76 13.61
N LYS A 266 11.80 4.65 12.91
CA LYS A 266 11.72 3.89 11.65
C LYS A 266 12.07 4.81 10.48
N SER A 267 13.33 4.83 10.11
CA SER A 267 13.84 5.59 8.97
C SER A 267 13.59 4.88 7.64
N PHE A 268 13.47 5.63 6.55
CA PHE A 268 13.53 5.07 5.21
C PHE A 268 14.17 6.03 4.20
N ASN A 269 14.66 5.45 3.10
CA ASN A 269 15.15 6.15 1.93
C ASN A 269 14.65 5.43 0.68
N ASN A 270 13.67 6.05 0.02
CA ASN A 270 13.08 5.58 -1.21
C ASN A 270 13.60 6.38 -2.40
N LYS A 271 14.00 5.70 -3.47
CA LYS A 271 14.47 6.27 -4.73
C LYS A 271 13.72 5.63 -5.88
N ASN A 272 13.07 6.45 -6.69
CA ASN A 272 12.34 6.03 -7.88
C ASN A 272 12.93 6.68 -9.13
N LEU A 273 13.01 5.93 -10.21
CA LEU A 273 13.32 6.43 -11.54
C LEU A 273 12.25 5.88 -12.48
N SER A 274 11.50 6.76 -13.11
CA SER A 274 10.52 6.40 -14.13
C SER A 274 10.92 7.01 -15.47
N ALA A 275 10.71 6.26 -16.55
CA ALA A 275 10.96 6.74 -17.91
C ALA A 275 9.92 6.16 -18.88
N TYR A 276 9.60 6.90 -19.93
CA TYR A 276 8.77 6.37 -21.01
C TYR A 276 9.19 6.89 -22.38
N VAL A 277 8.83 6.12 -23.39
CA VAL A 277 8.89 6.52 -24.80
C VAL A 277 7.55 6.15 -25.43
N THR A 278 6.85 7.14 -25.99
CA THR A 278 5.63 6.93 -26.76
C THR A 278 5.91 7.22 -28.24
N MET A 279 5.59 6.26 -29.09
CA MET A 279 5.72 6.36 -30.54
C MET A 279 4.33 6.30 -31.18
N LYS A 280 3.95 7.32 -31.91
CA LYS A 280 2.80 7.33 -32.83
C LYS A 280 3.15 6.53 -34.09
N LEU A 281 2.55 5.37 -34.28
CA LEU A 281 2.78 4.51 -35.43
C LEU A 281 1.97 5.01 -36.65
N ARG A 282 0.69 5.22 -36.42
CA ARG A 282 -0.29 5.78 -37.39
C ARG A 282 -1.25 6.71 -36.67
N ASP A 283 -2.21 7.26 -37.40
CA ASP A 283 -3.28 8.01 -36.75
C ASP A 283 -4.08 7.09 -35.81
N ARG A 284 -4.23 7.53 -34.53
CA ARG A 284 -4.85 6.77 -33.44
C ARG A 284 -4.19 5.41 -33.12
N GLU A 285 -2.92 5.23 -33.51
CA GLU A 285 -2.11 4.07 -33.11
C GLU A 285 -0.85 4.51 -32.39
N SER A 286 -0.58 3.94 -31.22
CA SER A 286 0.63 4.23 -30.45
C SER A 286 1.24 2.98 -29.85
N LEU A 287 2.56 3.02 -29.69
CA LEU A 287 3.35 2.07 -28.93
C LEU A 287 4.06 2.83 -27.82
N THR A 288 3.83 2.45 -26.59
CA THR A 288 4.48 3.05 -25.43
C THR A 288 5.28 2.02 -24.67
N TYR A 289 6.55 2.29 -24.48
CA TYR A 289 7.39 1.57 -23.53
C TYR A 289 7.57 2.42 -22.29
N SER A 290 7.35 1.86 -21.09
CA SER A 290 7.62 2.51 -19.81
C SER A 290 8.45 1.62 -18.90
N TYR A 291 9.31 2.25 -18.13
CA TYR A 291 10.22 1.65 -17.19
C TYR A 291 10.10 2.32 -15.83
N LEU A 292 10.07 1.53 -14.76
CA LEU A 292 10.17 2.00 -13.38
C LEU A 292 11.27 1.22 -12.66
N TYR A 293 12.19 1.93 -12.03
CA TYR A 293 13.14 1.42 -11.06
C TYR A 293 12.80 1.99 -9.69
N THR A 294 12.76 1.13 -8.69
CA THR A 294 12.56 1.52 -7.30
C THR A 294 13.58 0.84 -6.41
N LYS A 295 14.20 1.63 -5.52
CA LYS A 295 15.03 1.13 -4.43
C LYS A 295 14.60 1.77 -3.13
N ASN A 296 14.17 0.95 -2.19
CA ASN A 296 13.77 1.36 -0.85
C ASN A 296 14.64 0.65 0.18
N ARG A 297 15.16 1.41 1.15
CA ARG A 297 15.77 0.85 2.36
C ARG A 297 15.09 1.46 3.57
N TYR A 298 14.71 0.64 4.52
CA TYR A 298 14.19 1.08 5.81
C TYR A 298 14.96 0.41 6.95
N ALA A 299 15.08 1.12 8.06
CA ALA A 299 15.77 0.61 9.23
C ALA A 299 15.20 1.21 10.51
N TYR A 300 15.46 0.56 11.62
CA TYR A 300 15.17 1.10 12.95
C TYR A 300 16.45 1.65 13.56
N GLU A 301 16.38 2.87 14.12
CA GLU A 301 17.47 3.59 14.72
C GLU A 301 17.09 4.04 16.14
N ASN A 302 18.07 4.31 17.02
CA ASN A 302 17.84 4.85 18.35
C ASN A 302 16.86 4.03 19.22
N PRO A 303 17.11 2.73 19.45
CA PRO A 303 16.25 1.92 20.30
C PRO A 303 16.16 2.48 21.71
N MET A 304 14.97 2.42 22.31
CA MET A 304 14.73 2.92 23.66
C MET A 304 14.25 1.80 24.57
N SER A 305 14.82 1.70 25.77
CA SER A 305 14.28 0.88 26.86
C SER A 305 13.55 1.78 27.88
N THR A 306 12.36 1.36 28.28
CA THR A 306 11.64 1.99 29.41
C THR A 306 12.13 1.45 30.76
N ILE A 307 12.98 0.43 30.74
CA ILE A 307 13.52 -0.20 31.94
C ILE A 307 14.89 0.40 32.22
N THR A 308 15.01 1.07 33.38
CA THR A 308 16.29 1.60 33.88
C THR A 308 16.71 0.88 35.14
N VAL A 309 18.00 0.71 35.33
CA VAL A 309 18.62 0.19 36.54
C VAL A 309 19.84 1.07 36.88
N ASN A 310 19.86 1.63 38.07
CA ASN A 310 20.84 2.63 38.50
C ASN A 310 20.94 3.83 37.51
N GLY A 311 19.78 4.27 37.00
CA GLY A 311 19.67 5.38 36.03
C GLY A 311 20.07 5.06 34.59
N ALA A 312 20.51 3.83 34.30
CA ALA A 312 20.92 3.41 32.94
C ALA A 312 19.85 2.52 32.30
N PRO A 313 19.51 2.71 30.98
CA PRO A 313 18.60 1.84 30.28
C PRO A 313 19.22 0.46 30.06
N ILE A 314 18.44 -0.61 30.25
CA ILE A 314 18.85 -1.98 30.01
C ILE A 314 18.04 -2.61 28.88
N PHE A 315 18.67 -3.46 28.09
CA PHE A 315 18.09 -4.09 26.90
C PHE A 315 18.08 -5.61 26.94
N SER A 316 18.69 -6.21 27.94
CA SER A 316 18.77 -7.67 28.13
C SER A 316 18.64 -8.05 29.59
N GLY A 317 18.32 -9.34 29.84
CA GLY A 317 18.21 -9.90 31.19
C GLY A 317 16.77 -10.08 31.65
N ASN A 318 16.59 -10.55 32.86
CA ASN A 318 15.29 -10.74 33.50
C ASN A 318 14.98 -9.59 34.44
N VAL A 319 13.85 -8.94 34.23
CA VAL A 319 13.37 -7.81 35.04
C VAL A 319 12.33 -8.29 36.02
N LYS A 320 12.57 -8.02 37.31
CA LYS A 320 11.61 -8.31 38.38
C LYS A 320 10.48 -7.28 38.35
N ILE A 321 9.26 -7.71 38.04
CA ILE A 321 8.08 -6.85 38.03
C ILE A 321 7.47 -6.73 39.44
N ASN A 322 7.39 -7.85 40.14
CA ASN A 322 6.98 -7.95 41.53
C ASN A 322 7.63 -9.19 42.17
N ASN A 323 7.27 -9.54 43.39
CA ASN A 323 7.95 -10.60 44.13
C ASN A 323 7.90 -12.00 43.47
N GLN A 324 7.03 -12.21 42.49
CA GLN A 324 6.82 -13.52 41.86
C GLN A 324 6.84 -13.50 40.33
N LYS A 325 6.89 -12.30 39.69
CA LYS A 325 6.76 -12.17 38.23
C LYS A 325 7.97 -11.47 37.63
N TYR A 326 8.41 -11.97 36.49
CA TYR A 326 9.55 -11.48 35.75
C TYR A 326 9.22 -11.37 34.27
N VAL A 327 9.83 -10.41 33.59
CA VAL A 327 9.78 -10.26 32.12
C VAL A 327 11.20 -10.35 31.58
N ALA A 328 11.37 -11.17 30.55
CA ALA A 328 12.66 -11.30 29.87
C ALA A 328 12.83 -10.20 28.82
N LEU A 329 13.93 -9.45 28.92
CA LEU A 329 14.37 -8.52 27.87
C LEU A 329 15.28 -9.28 26.91
N ARG A 330 15.06 -9.07 25.60
CA ARG A 330 15.92 -9.59 24.54
C ARG A 330 16.34 -8.46 23.64
N THR A 331 17.63 -8.18 23.57
CA THR A 331 18.20 -7.05 22.82
C THR A 331 17.80 -7.08 21.35
N SER A 332 17.73 -8.25 20.73
CA SER A 332 17.31 -8.39 19.33
C SER A 332 15.90 -7.82 19.04
N ARG A 333 15.03 -7.77 20.04
CA ARG A 333 13.69 -7.16 19.87
C ARG A 333 13.73 -5.64 19.74
N TYR A 334 14.77 -4.98 20.30
CA TYR A 334 14.95 -3.53 20.26
C TYR A 334 15.61 -3.06 18.97
N LEU A 335 16.45 -3.89 18.34
CA LEU A 335 17.18 -3.50 17.14
C LEU A 335 16.33 -3.45 15.87
N GLY A 336 15.21 -4.17 15.84
CA GLY A 336 14.31 -4.18 14.70
C GLY A 336 14.91 -4.89 13.48
N TYR A 337 14.65 -4.35 12.29
CA TYR A 337 15.03 -4.92 11.00
C TYR A 337 15.74 -3.87 10.14
N ASP A 338 16.60 -4.32 9.22
CA ASP A 338 17.10 -3.54 8.09
C ASP A 338 16.51 -4.13 6.81
N GLY A 339 15.60 -3.41 6.17
CA GLY A 339 14.91 -3.88 5.00
C GLY A 339 15.43 -3.25 3.73
N LEU A 340 15.49 -4.05 2.67
CA LEU A 340 15.92 -3.62 1.34
C LEU A 340 14.98 -4.17 0.28
N LYS A 341 14.48 -3.27 -0.58
CA LYS A 341 13.64 -3.60 -1.73
C LYS A 341 14.21 -2.97 -2.98
N GLU A 342 14.23 -3.72 -4.07
CA GLU A 342 14.72 -3.26 -5.36
C GLU A 342 13.91 -3.91 -6.48
N TYR A 343 13.19 -3.07 -7.26
CA TYR A 343 12.25 -3.50 -8.28
C TYR A 343 12.57 -2.87 -9.63
N HIS A 344 12.33 -3.65 -10.69
CA HIS A 344 12.34 -3.20 -12.07
C HIS A 344 11.02 -3.56 -12.73
N ALA A 345 10.27 -2.58 -13.19
CA ALA A 345 9.03 -2.82 -13.94
C ALA A 345 9.22 -2.34 -15.39
N HIS A 346 8.94 -3.22 -16.33
CA HIS A 346 8.93 -2.95 -17.75
C HIS A 346 7.53 -3.12 -18.29
N ASN A 347 7.05 -2.17 -19.07
CA ASN A 347 5.74 -2.23 -19.69
C ASN A 347 5.83 -1.81 -21.15
N LEU A 348 5.35 -2.66 -22.03
CA LEU A 348 5.17 -2.37 -23.45
C LEU A 348 3.69 -2.41 -23.76
N GLN A 349 3.12 -1.29 -24.20
CA GLN A 349 1.71 -1.15 -24.50
C GLN A 349 1.50 -0.68 -25.94
N TYR A 350 0.75 -1.47 -26.70
CA TYR A 350 0.21 -1.08 -27.99
C TYR A 350 -1.26 -0.68 -27.83
N LYS A 351 -1.63 0.48 -28.37
CA LYS A 351 -3.02 0.96 -28.44
C LYS A 351 -3.38 1.31 -29.87
N ASN A 352 -4.58 0.86 -30.28
CA ASN A 352 -5.20 1.27 -31.54
C ASN A 352 -6.63 1.77 -31.20
N ASP A 353 -6.77 3.09 -31.06
CA ASP A 353 -8.05 3.72 -30.67
C ASP A 353 -9.11 3.65 -31.78
N LYS A 354 -8.71 3.47 -33.07
CA LYS A 354 -9.62 3.27 -34.17
C LYS A 354 -10.34 1.92 -34.08
N ASN A 355 -9.57 0.86 -33.82
CA ASN A 355 -10.07 -0.51 -33.69
C ASN A 355 -10.35 -0.91 -32.24
N LYS A 356 -10.09 0.00 -31.29
CA LYS A 356 -10.24 -0.23 -29.85
C LYS A 356 -9.56 -1.50 -29.36
N LEU A 357 -8.33 -1.75 -29.89
CA LEU A 357 -7.47 -2.86 -29.54
C LEU A 357 -6.37 -2.35 -28.61
N GLN A 358 -6.18 -3.03 -27.50
CA GLN A 358 -5.06 -2.80 -26.58
C GLN A 358 -4.34 -4.12 -26.34
N VAL A 359 -3.02 -4.09 -26.44
CA VAL A 359 -2.14 -5.20 -26.09
C VAL A 359 -1.08 -4.69 -25.15
N THR A 360 -0.87 -5.39 -24.04
CA THR A 360 0.09 -5.01 -23.00
C THR A 360 0.95 -6.23 -22.65
N PHE A 361 2.25 -6.03 -22.64
CA PHE A 361 3.22 -7.01 -22.13
C PHE A 361 4.04 -6.34 -21.04
N ASN A 362 4.11 -6.95 -19.84
CA ASN A 362 4.88 -6.40 -18.75
C ASN A 362 5.65 -7.44 -17.95
N ILE A 363 6.75 -6.98 -17.37
CA ILE A 363 7.60 -7.74 -16.47
C ILE A 363 7.82 -6.90 -15.22
N LEU A 364 7.48 -7.44 -14.05
CA LEU A 364 7.87 -6.90 -12.78
C LEU A 364 8.89 -7.85 -12.14
N ASP A 365 10.12 -7.41 -12.02
CA ASP A 365 11.24 -8.15 -11.46
C ASP A 365 11.64 -7.55 -10.12
N ARG A 366 11.32 -8.24 -9.04
CA ARG A 366 11.74 -7.92 -7.66
C ARG A 366 13.07 -8.58 -7.39
N LYS A 367 14.16 -7.86 -7.62
CA LYS A 367 15.54 -8.34 -7.42
C LYS A 367 15.83 -8.55 -5.94
N LYS A 368 15.34 -7.63 -5.11
CA LYS A 368 15.44 -7.69 -3.65
C LYS A 368 14.09 -7.31 -3.07
N ASP A 369 13.62 -8.07 -2.13
CA ASP A 369 12.43 -7.79 -1.33
C ASP A 369 12.59 -8.58 -0.03
N GLY A 370 12.94 -7.92 1.06
CA GLY A 370 13.18 -8.60 2.32
C GLY A 370 13.91 -7.74 3.34
N PHE A 371 14.42 -8.40 4.35
CA PHE A 371 15.07 -7.76 5.48
C PHE A 371 16.11 -8.67 6.11
N SER A 372 17.02 -8.04 6.86
CA SER A 372 17.90 -8.71 7.81
C SER A 372 17.53 -8.37 9.25
N SER A 373 17.90 -9.26 10.17
CA SER A 373 17.71 -9.13 11.61
C SER A 373 18.96 -9.58 12.36
N PRO A 374 19.23 -9.01 13.54
CA PRO A 374 20.37 -9.45 14.35
C PRO A 374 20.11 -10.85 14.94
N SER A 375 21.10 -11.67 15.05
CA SER A 375 21.14 -12.77 16.02
C SER A 375 21.03 -12.19 17.43
N ASN A 376 20.69 -12.97 18.43
CA ASN A 376 20.34 -12.47 19.77
C ASN A 376 21.55 -11.86 20.52
N PRO A 377 21.94 -10.59 20.29
CA PRO A 377 23.07 -9.97 20.97
C PRO A 377 22.68 -9.59 22.41
N ASN A 378 23.68 -9.53 23.30
CA ASN A 378 23.46 -9.13 24.69
C ASN A 378 23.38 -7.60 24.87
N THR A 379 23.90 -6.85 23.91
CA THR A 379 23.90 -5.37 23.91
C THR A 379 23.36 -4.81 22.62
N PRO A 380 22.71 -3.64 22.64
CA PRO A 380 22.31 -2.97 21.42
C PRO A 380 23.52 -2.70 20.53
N ASN A 381 23.58 -3.39 19.39
CA ASN A 381 24.67 -3.28 18.45
C ASN A 381 24.15 -3.29 17.03
N TYR A 382 24.51 -2.26 16.25
CA TYR A 382 24.19 -2.16 14.84
C TYR A 382 25.17 -2.91 13.92
N SER A 383 26.11 -3.65 14.48
CA SER A 383 27.01 -4.58 13.81
C SER A 383 26.94 -5.96 14.48
N GLY A 384 27.57 -6.96 13.87
CA GLY A 384 27.60 -8.32 14.40
C GLY A 384 26.67 -9.27 13.65
N PRO A 385 26.67 -10.56 14.02
CA PRO A 385 26.02 -11.61 13.26
C PRO A 385 24.51 -11.45 13.22
N GLY A 386 23.90 -12.00 12.19
CA GLY A 386 22.46 -12.03 11.99
C GLY A 386 22.06 -12.84 10.78
N ASP A 387 20.78 -12.73 10.44
CA ASP A 387 20.16 -13.45 9.33
C ASP A 387 19.56 -12.48 8.33
N ASP A 388 19.63 -12.80 7.04
CA ASP A 388 18.76 -12.18 6.05
C ASP A 388 17.63 -13.11 5.60
N SER A 389 16.53 -12.54 5.18
CA SER A 389 15.42 -13.24 4.56
C SER A 389 14.90 -12.40 3.39
N PHE A 390 15.25 -12.80 2.18
CA PHE A 390 14.86 -12.13 0.95
C PHE A 390 13.90 -12.98 0.12
N TYR A 391 12.94 -12.32 -0.50
CA TYR A 391 11.85 -12.91 -1.29
C TYR A 391 11.88 -12.38 -2.73
N PRO A 392 12.99 -12.52 -3.49
CA PRO A 392 12.98 -12.13 -4.89
C PRO A 392 11.86 -12.85 -5.63
N GLY A 393 11.25 -12.15 -6.57
CA GLY A 393 10.12 -12.67 -7.30
C GLY A 393 9.95 -12.01 -8.66
N LYS A 394 9.31 -12.72 -9.58
CA LYS A 394 9.10 -12.22 -10.94
C LYS A 394 7.67 -12.46 -11.38
N THR A 395 7.05 -11.42 -11.93
CA THR A 395 5.76 -11.48 -12.61
C THR A 395 5.98 -11.16 -14.10
N ILE A 396 5.51 -12.03 -14.97
CA ILE A 396 5.42 -11.79 -16.42
C ILE A 396 3.93 -11.83 -16.75
N ASN A 397 3.42 -10.78 -17.41
CA ASN A 397 2.01 -10.69 -17.74
C ASN A 397 1.82 -10.22 -19.19
N PHE A 398 0.93 -10.89 -19.90
CA PHE A 398 0.44 -10.52 -21.21
C PHE A 398 -1.07 -10.33 -21.13
N ASP A 399 -1.58 -9.23 -21.64
CA ASP A 399 -2.99 -8.91 -21.69
C ASP A 399 -3.35 -8.33 -23.07
N ALA A 400 -4.35 -8.88 -23.72
CA ALA A 400 -4.85 -8.37 -24.98
C ALA A 400 -6.37 -8.27 -24.91
N GLN A 401 -6.90 -7.12 -25.27
CA GLN A 401 -8.34 -6.86 -25.27
C GLN A 401 -8.78 -6.08 -26.51
N LYS A 402 -10.01 -6.33 -26.93
CA LYS A 402 -10.67 -5.58 -27.99
C LYS A 402 -12.07 -5.20 -27.56
N VAL A 403 -12.48 -3.98 -27.92
CA VAL A 403 -13.85 -3.50 -27.74
C VAL A 403 -14.52 -3.38 -29.09
N TRP A 404 -15.74 -3.91 -29.20
CA TRP A 404 -16.64 -3.72 -30.32
C TRP A 404 -17.80 -2.85 -29.86
N ASP A 405 -17.74 -1.57 -30.18
CA ASP A 405 -18.80 -0.65 -29.89
C ASP A 405 -19.86 -0.69 -30.98
N ARG A 406 -21.10 -0.42 -30.58
CA ARG A 406 -22.23 -0.20 -31.49
C ARG A 406 -22.53 -1.39 -32.39
N MET A 407 -22.51 -2.59 -31.85
CA MET A 407 -23.12 -3.74 -32.48
C MET A 407 -24.65 -3.69 -32.27
N GLY A 408 -25.32 -2.72 -32.89
CA GLY A 408 -26.72 -2.37 -32.59
C GLY A 408 -26.84 -1.77 -31.18
N LYS A 409 -27.50 -2.50 -30.28
CA LYS A 409 -27.69 -2.13 -28.86
C LYS A 409 -26.64 -2.69 -27.94
N HIS A 410 -25.63 -3.38 -28.47
CA HIS A 410 -24.56 -4.08 -27.71
C HIS A 410 -23.22 -3.37 -27.83
N SER A 411 -22.46 -3.41 -26.76
CA SER A 411 -21.03 -3.07 -26.73
C SER A 411 -20.30 -4.20 -26.03
N VAL A 412 -19.41 -4.88 -26.75
CA VAL A 412 -18.74 -6.08 -26.26
C VAL A 412 -17.26 -5.78 -26.05
N VAL A 413 -16.71 -6.16 -24.90
CA VAL A 413 -15.27 -6.27 -24.67
C VAL A 413 -14.90 -7.72 -24.45
N ALA A 414 -13.86 -8.19 -25.12
CA ALA A 414 -13.32 -9.52 -24.90
C ALA A 414 -11.80 -9.50 -24.95
N GLY A 415 -11.20 -10.45 -24.26
CA GLY A 415 -9.74 -10.53 -24.23
C GLY A 415 -9.20 -11.81 -23.64
N ILE A 416 -7.87 -11.88 -23.69
CA ILE A 416 -7.06 -12.95 -23.14
C ILE A 416 -6.01 -12.36 -22.19
N ASN A 417 -5.76 -13.06 -21.10
CA ASN A 417 -4.69 -12.71 -20.16
C ASN A 417 -3.87 -13.96 -19.85
N TRP A 418 -2.56 -13.85 -19.91
CA TRP A 418 -1.63 -14.85 -19.45
C TRP A 418 -0.68 -14.24 -18.44
N LYS A 419 -0.49 -14.93 -17.29
CA LYS A 419 0.37 -14.46 -16.21
C LYS A 419 1.18 -15.60 -15.62
N LYS A 420 2.49 -15.41 -15.51
CA LYS A 420 3.40 -16.29 -14.78
C LYS A 420 3.98 -15.53 -13.59
N GLU A 421 3.89 -16.11 -12.40
CA GLU A 421 4.45 -15.57 -11.17
C GLU A 421 5.39 -16.60 -10.54
N SER A 422 6.53 -16.14 -10.02
CA SER A 422 7.49 -16.99 -9.31
C SER A 422 8.07 -16.23 -8.12
N PHE A 423 8.47 -16.96 -7.09
CA PHE A 423 9.23 -16.45 -5.96
C PHE A 423 10.33 -17.41 -5.56
N GLU A 424 11.33 -16.89 -4.87
CA GLU A 424 12.41 -17.66 -4.27
C GLU A 424 12.79 -16.98 -2.95
N GLN A 425 12.33 -17.52 -1.80
CA GLN A 425 12.79 -17.07 -0.51
C GLN A 425 14.17 -17.65 -0.23
N LYS A 426 15.15 -16.79 0.08
CA LYS A 426 16.49 -17.16 0.49
C LYS A 426 16.74 -16.71 1.90
N ARG A 427 17.29 -17.59 2.75
CA ARG A 427 17.72 -17.26 4.09
C ARG A 427 19.21 -17.53 4.24
N ARG A 428 19.94 -16.53 4.76
CA ARG A 428 21.39 -16.56 4.89
C ARG A 428 21.86 -16.06 6.23
N GLU A 429 22.93 -16.63 6.73
CA GLU A 429 23.68 -16.05 7.84
C GLU A 429 24.57 -14.90 7.38
N LEU A 430 24.67 -13.87 8.20
CA LEU A 430 25.47 -12.67 7.99
C LEU A 430 26.47 -12.48 9.14
N THR A 431 27.69 -12.07 8.82
CA THR A 431 28.68 -11.61 9.82
C THR A 431 28.33 -10.22 10.37
N ASN A 432 27.61 -9.41 9.56
CA ASN A 432 27.05 -8.12 9.97
C ASN A 432 25.65 -7.95 9.38
N TRP A 433 24.64 -8.03 10.23
CA TRP A 433 23.23 -7.98 9.81
C TRP A 433 22.80 -6.66 9.14
N ARG A 434 23.54 -5.55 9.33
CA ARG A 434 23.31 -4.27 8.63
C ARG A 434 23.98 -4.22 7.25
N ASN A 435 24.75 -5.23 6.89
CA ASN A 435 25.37 -5.36 5.58
C ASN A 435 24.86 -6.62 4.87
N HIS A 436 23.88 -6.47 4.01
CA HIS A 436 23.25 -7.56 3.25
C HIS A 436 24.19 -8.31 2.29
N SER A 437 25.48 -7.96 2.24
CA SER A 437 26.50 -8.65 1.43
C SER A 437 27.56 -9.32 2.29
N SER A 438 27.45 -9.27 3.62
CA SER A 438 28.41 -9.85 4.56
C SER A 438 28.06 -11.29 4.93
N PHE A 439 27.96 -12.18 3.91
CA PHE A 439 27.59 -13.57 4.14
C PHE A 439 28.60 -14.29 5.03
N ASP A 440 28.09 -15.00 6.05
CA ASP A 440 28.89 -15.87 6.91
C ASP A 440 29.03 -17.26 6.27
N SER A 441 30.19 -17.55 5.71
CA SER A 441 30.48 -18.84 5.07
C SER A 441 31.08 -19.87 6.01
N THR A 442 31.10 -19.62 7.32
CA THR A 442 31.72 -20.51 8.30
C THR A 442 31.01 -21.84 8.41
N THR A 443 29.66 -21.79 8.46
CA THR A 443 28.81 -22.99 8.59
C THR A 443 28.18 -23.36 7.26
N TYR A 444 27.73 -22.35 6.47
CA TYR A 444 26.97 -22.54 5.24
C TYR A 444 27.67 -21.91 4.04
N PRO A 445 27.82 -22.61 2.90
CA PRO A 445 28.42 -22.01 1.71
C PRO A 445 27.72 -20.71 1.31
N GLY A 446 28.46 -19.58 1.29
CA GLY A 446 27.87 -18.26 1.04
C GLY A 446 26.80 -17.84 2.04
N GLY A 447 26.84 -18.39 3.27
CA GLY A 447 25.87 -18.16 4.33
C GLY A 447 24.50 -18.80 4.08
N LEU A 448 24.25 -19.41 2.93
CA LEU A 448 22.93 -19.88 2.49
C LEU A 448 22.55 -21.21 3.14
N TYR A 449 21.52 -21.21 4.00
CA TYR A 449 21.06 -22.39 4.69
C TYR A 449 19.66 -22.88 4.28
N GLU A 450 18.83 -22.01 3.70
CA GLU A 450 17.45 -22.38 3.33
C GLU A 450 16.98 -21.64 2.07
N ILE A 451 16.29 -22.37 1.16
CA ILE A 451 15.57 -21.81 0.03
C ILE A 451 14.14 -22.41 0.01
N ASN A 452 13.14 -21.56 -0.09
CA ASN A 452 11.76 -21.94 -0.44
C ASN A 452 11.40 -21.28 -1.76
N LYS A 453 10.93 -22.03 -2.75
CA LYS A 453 10.54 -21.47 -4.05
C LYS A 453 9.30 -22.12 -4.62
N GLY A 454 8.71 -21.45 -5.60
CA GLY A 454 7.55 -21.92 -6.31
C GLY A 454 7.07 -20.96 -7.39
N ALA A 455 6.19 -21.47 -8.25
CA ALA A 455 5.65 -20.69 -9.35
C ALA A 455 4.16 -20.97 -9.59
N THR A 456 3.48 -20.01 -10.22
CA THR A 456 2.15 -20.18 -10.78
C THR A 456 2.11 -19.75 -12.23
N ASN A 457 1.23 -20.38 -13.00
CA ASN A 457 0.87 -19.99 -14.34
C ASN A 457 -0.65 -19.85 -14.43
N ASN A 458 -1.15 -18.72 -14.93
CA ASN A 458 -2.56 -18.46 -15.14
C ASN A 458 -2.83 -18.10 -16.60
N LEU A 459 -3.78 -18.79 -17.23
CA LEU A 459 -4.34 -18.41 -18.51
C LEU A 459 -5.82 -18.12 -18.34
N ALA A 460 -6.28 -17.00 -18.89
CA ALA A 460 -7.66 -16.59 -18.75
C ALA A 460 -8.24 -16.03 -20.04
N LEU A 461 -9.53 -16.26 -20.22
CA LEU A 461 -10.37 -15.66 -21.24
C LEU A 461 -11.50 -14.87 -20.57
N PHE A 462 -11.84 -13.70 -21.08
CA PHE A 462 -12.95 -12.91 -20.56
C PHE A 462 -13.76 -12.27 -21.68
N VAL A 463 -15.03 -12.07 -21.39
CA VAL A 463 -15.98 -11.34 -22.24
C VAL A 463 -16.96 -10.58 -21.35
N GLN A 464 -17.30 -9.37 -21.74
CA GLN A 464 -18.40 -8.61 -21.15
C GLN A 464 -19.21 -7.95 -22.26
N ASP A 465 -20.53 -8.09 -22.20
CA ASP A 465 -21.48 -7.36 -23.03
C ASP A 465 -22.20 -6.29 -22.21
N THR A 466 -22.37 -5.12 -22.80
CA THR A 466 -23.20 -4.04 -22.31
C THR A 466 -24.37 -3.88 -23.29
N TYR A 467 -25.54 -4.36 -22.90
CA TYR A 467 -26.78 -4.26 -23.66
C TYR A 467 -27.57 -3.04 -23.24
N ARG A 468 -27.87 -2.13 -24.18
CA ARG A 468 -28.68 -0.93 -23.97
C ARG A 468 -29.99 -1.05 -24.78
N PRO A 469 -31.07 -1.62 -24.19
CA PRO A 469 -32.33 -1.78 -24.88
C PRO A 469 -32.93 -0.43 -25.32
N ASN A 470 -32.71 0.60 -24.49
CA ASN A 470 -33.12 1.99 -24.75
C ASN A 470 -32.17 2.95 -24.00
N PHE A 471 -32.45 4.25 -24.03
CA PHE A 471 -31.61 5.28 -23.39
C PHE A 471 -31.61 5.24 -21.85
N ASN A 472 -32.63 4.62 -21.24
CA ASN A 472 -32.83 4.60 -19.80
C ASN A 472 -32.24 3.36 -19.11
N TRP A 473 -31.85 2.33 -19.85
CA TRP A 473 -31.41 1.07 -19.29
C TRP A 473 -30.10 0.61 -19.89
N ALA A 474 -29.20 0.09 -19.02
CA ALA A 474 -28.03 -0.67 -19.43
C ALA A 474 -27.95 -1.95 -18.60
N ILE A 475 -27.68 -3.08 -19.25
CA ILE A 475 -27.49 -4.39 -18.64
C ILE A 475 -26.10 -4.85 -19.01
N TYR A 476 -25.32 -5.19 -17.99
CA TYR A 476 -23.94 -5.65 -18.12
C TYR A 476 -23.89 -7.13 -17.75
N THR A 477 -23.42 -7.96 -18.66
CA THR A 477 -23.18 -9.38 -18.42
C THR A 477 -21.73 -9.69 -18.72
N GLY A 478 -21.02 -10.25 -17.76
CA GLY A 478 -19.61 -10.56 -17.88
C GLY A 478 -19.31 -11.98 -17.43
N LEU A 479 -18.32 -12.59 -18.05
CA LEU A 479 -17.79 -13.89 -17.67
C LEU A 479 -16.29 -13.92 -17.92
N ARG A 480 -15.55 -14.43 -16.94
CA ARG A 480 -14.14 -14.76 -17.07
C ARG A 480 -13.89 -16.17 -16.58
N ILE A 481 -13.00 -16.87 -17.24
CA ILE A 481 -12.52 -18.20 -16.86
C ILE A 481 -11.01 -18.11 -16.71
N ASP A 482 -10.51 -18.51 -15.54
CA ASP A 482 -9.09 -18.56 -15.20
C ASP A 482 -8.66 -20.00 -14.95
N ARG A 483 -7.59 -20.46 -15.58
CA ARG A 483 -6.95 -21.75 -15.35
C ARG A 483 -5.60 -21.53 -14.69
N PHE A 484 -5.48 -21.90 -13.41
CA PHE A 484 -4.26 -21.83 -12.63
C PHE A 484 -3.56 -23.18 -12.56
N LYS A 485 -2.21 -23.12 -12.67
CA LYS A 485 -1.31 -24.24 -12.33
C LYS A 485 -0.27 -23.72 -11.33
N LYS A 486 -0.07 -24.43 -10.23
CA LYS A 486 0.98 -24.24 -9.23
C LYS A 486 2.03 -25.32 -9.44
N PHE A 487 3.32 -24.96 -9.51
CA PHE A 487 4.40 -25.84 -9.87
C PHE A 487 5.76 -25.34 -9.37
N ASP A 488 6.82 -26.14 -9.56
CA ASP A 488 8.20 -25.83 -9.14
C ASP A 488 8.33 -25.56 -7.62
N GLY A 489 7.44 -26.12 -6.81
CA GLY A 489 7.52 -26.02 -5.35
C GLY A 489 8.70 -26.80 -4.81
N GLN A 490 9.64 -26.15 -4.16
CA GLN A 490 10.81 -26.79 -3.56
C GLN A 490 11.18 -26.13 -2.22
N HIS A 491 11.62 -26.99 -1.30
CA HIS A 491 12.33 -26.58 -0.09
C HIS A 491 13.74 -27.17 -0.13
N VAL A 492 14.74 -26.34 0.01
CA VAL A 492 16.17 -26.72 -0.04
C VAL A 492 16.81 -26.27 1.27
N THR A 493 17.46 -27.20 1.95
CA THR A 493 18.23 -26.93 3.19
C THR A 493 19.63 -27.48 3.08
N TYR A 494 20.58 -26.83 3.75
CA TYR A 494 21.94 -27.31 3.80
C TYR A 494 22.09 -28.31 4.97
N ASP A 495 22.47 -29.55 4.64
CA ASP A 495 22.83 -30.59 5.62
C ASP A 495 24.30 -30.43 6.02
N THR A 496 24.54 -29.93 7.21
CA THR A 496 25.90 -29.73 7.74
C THR A 496 26.66 -31.02 8.02
N ASN A 497 25.94 -32.16 8.24
CA ASN A 497 26.59 -33.44 8.49
C ASN A 497 27.15 -34.05 7.20
N ASN A 498 26.41 -33.87 6.08
CA ASN A 498 26.78 -34.44 4.77
C ASN A 498 27.40 -33.40 3.82
N ASN A 499 27.50 -32.14 4.24
CA ASN A 499 28.11 -31.04 3.47
C ASN A 499 27.47 -30.83 2.09
N ARG A 500 26.13 -30.90 2.01
CA ARG A 500 25.37 -30.80 0.77
C ARG A 500 24.01 -30.14 0.98
N TYR A 501 23.42 -29.68 -0.12
CA TYR A 501 22.05 -29.24 -0.12
C TYR A 501 21.10 -30.42 -0.38
N ASP A 502 20.14 -30.63 0.52
CA ASP A 502 19.04 -31.56 0.36
C ASP A 502 17.80 -30.82 -0.18
N THR A 503 17.04 -31.45 -1.07
CA THR A 503 15.88 -30.84 -1.71
C THR A 503 14.65 -31.70 -1.50
N ILE A 504 13.60 -31.08 -0.97
CA ILE A 504 12.25 -31.64 -0.92
C ILE A 504 11.43 -30.98 -2.01
N ASN A 505 10.90 -31.79 -2.94
CA ASN A 505 9.99 -31.34 -3.98
C ASN A 505 8.55 -31.42 -3.49
N HIS A 506 7.80 -30.34 -3.62
CA HIS A 506 6.38 -30.29 -3.32
C HIS A 506 5.56 -30.59 -4.58
N GLY A 507 4.40 -31.17 -4.39
CA GLY A 507 3.50 -31.50 -5.50
C GLY A 507 3.00 -30.30 -6.27
N GLU A 508 2.45 -30.55 -7.46
CA GLU A 508 1.75 -29.56 -8.26
C GLU A 508 0.27 -29.49 -7.89
N GLY A 509 -0.36 -28.35 -8.13
CA GLY A 509 -1.79 -28.17 -7.95
C GLY A 509 -2.39 -27.36 -9.08
N SER A 510 -3.67 -27.55 -9.35
CA SER A 510 -4.35 -26.73 -10.35
C SER A 510 -5.83 -26.56 -10.02
N TYR A 511 -6.39 -25.45 -10.44
CA TYR A 511 -7.82 -25.17 -10.33
C TYR A 511 -8.31 -24.29 -11.48
N THR A 512 -9.63 -24.29 -11.68
CA THR A 512 -10.29 -23.41 -12.65
C THR A 512 -11.32 -22.58 -11.90
N GLU A 513 -11.27 -21.27 -12.12
CA GLU A 513 -12.23 -20.31 -11.52
C GLU A 513 -13.07 -19.64 -12.60
N TRP A 514 -14.35 -19.47 -12.27
CA TRP A 514 -15.35 -18.81 -13.11
C TRP A 514 -15.81 -17.54 -12.39
N SER A 515 -15.71 -16.42 -13.04
CA SER A 515 -16.08 -15.11 -12.46
C SER A 515 -17.23 -14.48 -13.26
N PRO A 516 -18.49 -14.88 -13.04
CA PRO A 516 -19.64 -14.21 -13.61
C PRO A 516 -19.88 -12.85 -12.97
N LYS A 517 -20.44 -11.92 -13.77
CA LYS A 517 -20.93 -10.61 -13.35
C LYS A 517 -22.25 -10.29 -14.05
N LEU A 518 -23.17 -9.74 -13.30
CA LEU A 518 -24.42 -9.17 -13.81
C LEU A 518 -24.62 -7.81 -13.14
N ALA A 519 -24.92 -6.77 -13.94
CA ALA A 519 -25.31 -5.49 -13.38
C ALA A 519 -26.41 -4.86 -14.26
N ILE A 520 -27.28 -4.10 -13.62
CA ILE A 520 -28.38 -3.38 -14.26
C ILE A 520 -28.31 -1.95 -13.80
N GLU A 521 -28.36 -1.02 -14.74
CA GLU A 521 -28.48 0.42 -14.52
C GLU A 521 -29.80 0.94 -15.06
N HIS A 522 -30.39 1.85 -14.30
CA HIS A 522 -31.57 2.61 -14.75
C HIS A 522 -31.28 4.11 -14.60
N TYR A 523 -31.25 4.79 -15.74
CA TYR A 523 -31.13 6.24 -15.81
C TYR A 523 -32.53 6.83 -15.63
N VAL A 524 -32.87 7.13 -14.36
CA VAL A 524 -34.19 7.71 -14.01
C VAL A 524 -34.33 9.09 -14.64
N THR A 525 -33.26 9.84 -14.70
CA THR A 525 -33.07 11.10 -15.44
C THR A 525 -31.63 11.16 -15.92
N ASP A 526 -31.25 12.12 -16.76
CA ASP A 526 -29.88 12.35 -17.20
C ASP A 526 -28.89 12.58 -16.02
N SER A 527 -29.41 13.01 -14.86
CA SER A 527 -28.65 13.34 -13.66
C SER A 527 -28.91 12.41 -12.48
N LEU A 528 -29.70 11.36 -12.64
CA LEU A 528 -30.00 10.36 -11.62
C LEU A 528 -29.91 8.95 -12.19
N ASN A 529 -28.92 8.22 -11.75
CA ASN A 529 -28.70 6.82 -12.07
C ASN A 529 -28.83 5.95 -10.82
N VAL A 530 -29.54 4.83 -10.92
CA VAL A 530 -29.61 3.78 -9.91
C VAL A 530 -29.13 2.47 -10.52
N TYR A 531 -28.41 1.67 -9.72
CA TYR A 531 -27.90 0.40 -10.21
C TYR A 531 -27.99 -0.71 -9.15
N ALA A 532 -28.01 -1.93 -9.64
CA ALA A 532 -27.82 -3.15 -8.85
C ALA A 532 -26.79 -4.04 -9.55
N SER A 533 -25.91 -4.68 -8.80
CA SER A 533 -24.89 -5.57 -9.36
C SER A 533 -24.68 -6.80 -8.49
N TYR A 534 -24.37 -7.90 -9.14
CA TYR A 534 -23.84 -9.14 -8.58
C TYR A 534 -22.55 -9.47 -9.29
N GLY A 535 -21.54 -9.94 -8.55
CA GLY A 535 -20.32 -10.47 -9.13
C GLY A 535 -19.63 -11.47 -8.21
N HIS A 536 -19.09 -12.50 -8.86
CA HIS A 536 -18.20 -13.45 -8.22
C HIS A 536 -16.77 -13.02 -8.41
N SER A 537 -15.95 -13.13 -7.35
CA SER A 537 -14.53 -12.85 -7.37
C SER A 537 -13.75 -13.85 -6.53
N PHE A 538 -12.46 -13.95 -6.78
CA PHE A 538 -11.60 -14.88 -6.06
C PHE A 538 -10.23 -14.28 -5.76
N ASN A 539 -9.58 -14.78 -4.69
CA ASN A 539 -8.22 -14.43 -4.34
C ASN A 539 -7.34 -15.68 -4.37
N PRO A 540 -6.39 -15.78 -5.32
CA PRO A 540 -5.44 -16.88 -5.36
C PRO A 540 -4.58 -16.90 -4.09
N PRO A 541 -4.33 -18.06 -3.48
CA PRO A 541 -3.44 -18.14 -2.35
C PRO A 541 -2.04 -17.67 -2.74
N PRO A 542 -1.38 -16.83 -1.94
CA PRO A 542 -0.01 -16.41 -2.20
C PRO A 542 0.94 -17.60 -2.13
N LEU A 543 2.01 -17.55 -2.91
CA LEU A 543 2.97 -18.66 -3.00
C LEU A 543 3.63 -18.99 -1.66
N SER A 544 3.74 -18.01 -0.75
CA SER A 544 4.21 -18.23 0.63
C SER A 544 3.28 -19.08 1.48
N GLN A 545 1.98 -19.14 1.17
CA GLN A 545 1.04 -20.03 1.86
C GLN A 545 1.02 -21.42 1.23
N VAL A 546 1.24 -21.51 -0.08
CA VAL A 546 1.26 -22.76 -0.84
C VAL A 546 2.51 -23.60 -0.54
N TYR A 547 3.69 -22.93 -0.56
CA TYR A 547 4.99 -23.60 -0.54
C TYR A 547 5.84 -23.30 0.68
N ARG A 548 5.25 -22.76 1.75
CA ARG A 548 5.97 -22.61 3.02
C ARG A 548 6.22 -23.99 3.62
N TYR A 549 7.48 -24.25 3.98
CA TYR A 549 7.90 -25.49 4.61
C TYR A 549 8.93 -25.22 5.72
N SER A 550 8.93 -26.02 6.74
CA SER A 550 9.95 -26.10 7.80
C SER A 550 9.73 -27.39 8.60
N ASP A 551 10.51 -27.67 9.64
CA ASP A 551 10.38 -28.87 10.48
C ASP A 551 8.95 -29.11 10.98
N VAL A 552 8.23 -28.03 11.30
CA VAL A 552 6.85 -28.10 11.82
C VAL A 552 5.80 -27.54 10.86
N VAL A 553 6.19 -27.05 9.68
CA VAL A 553 5.25 -26.47 8.69
C VAL A 553 5.27 -27.30 7.42
N ARG A 554 4.10 -27.73 6.95
CA ARG A 554 3.92 -28.48 5.70
C ARG A 554 3.40 -27.56 4.58
N ALA A 555 3.95 -27.72 3.39
CA ALA A 555 3.44 -27.09 2.16
C ALA A 555 2.07 -27.68 1.78
N ASN A 556 1.17 -26.86 1.21
CA ASN A 556 -0.13 -27.29 0.71
C ASN A 556 -0.34 -26.88 -0.76
N PRO A 557 0.14 -27.66 -1.74
CA PRO A 557 -0.11 -27.39 -3.16
C PRO A 557 -1.59 -27.45 -3.56
N ASN A 558 -2.44 -28.09 -2.75
CA ASN A 558 -3.87 -28.22 -2.99
C ASN A 558 -4.71 -27.05 -2.44
N LEU A 559 -4.06 -26.06 -1.83
CA LEU A 559 -4.76 -24.90 -1.30
C LEU A 559 -5.58 -24.20 -2.40
N ASN A 560 -6.87 -24.01 -2.16
CA ASN A 560 -7.81 -23.39 -3.10
C ASN A 560 -7.85 -21.87 -2.92
N PRO A 561 -8.31 -21.11 -3.93
CA PRO A 561 -8.55 -19.69 -3.76
C PRO A 561 -9.71 -19.42 -2.79
N GLU A 562 -9.63 -18.28 -2.11
CA GLU A 562 -10.77 -17.72 -1.41
C GLU A 562 -11.77 -17.18 -2.43
N ARG A 563 -13.08 -17.43 -2.25
CA ARG A 563 -14.15 -17.08 -3.19
C ARG A 563 -15.14 -16.15 -2.54
N SER A 564 -15.50 -15.07 -3.24
CA SER A 564 -16.39 -14.04 -2.73
C SER A 564 -17.54 -13.76 -3.70
N ASP A 565 -18.76 -13.84 -3.18
CA ASP A 565 -19.97 -13.38 -3.86
C ASP A 565 -20.35 -12.01 -3.30
N THR A 566 -20.47 -11.01 -4.17
CA THR A 566 -20.77 -9.62 -3.81
C THR A 566 -22.08 -9.18 -4.45
N PHE A 567 -22.94 -8.59 -3.63
CA PHE A 567 -24.15 -7.88 -4.05
C PHE A 567 -24.00 -6.40 -3.70
N GLU A 568 -24.31 -5.53 -4.63
CA GLU A 568 -24.26 -4.08 -4.45
C GLU A 568 -25.47 -3.42 -5.09
N VAL A 569 -26.02 -2.42 -4.40
CA VAL A 569 -27.00 -1.48 -4.95
C VAL A 569 -26.47 -0.07 -4.73
N GLY A 570 -26.73 0.83 -5.67
CA GLY A 570 -26.26 2.20 -5.55
C GLY A 570 -27.08 3.20 -6.33
N MET A 571 -26.83 4.46 -6.01
CA MET A 571 -27.43 5.63 -6.62
C MET A 571 -26.36 6.70 -6.84
N LYS A 572 -26.39 7.32 -8.01
CA LYS A 572 -25.55 8.48 -8.36
C LYS A 572 -26.46 9.62 -8.82
N LYS A 573 -26.31 10.77 -8.18
CA LYS A 573 -27.12 11.96 -8.46
C LYS A 573 -26.24 13.18 -8.65
N GLU A 574 -26.54 13.94 -9.70
CA GLU A 574 -25.98 15.26 -9.93
C GLU A 574 -27.10 16.31 -9.86
N TRP A 575 -26.81 17.47 -9.28
CA TRP A 575 -27.64 18.66 -9.32
C TRP A 575 -26.87 19.75 -10.06
N GLY A 576 -27.14 19.85 -11.35
CA GLY A 576 -26.37 20.70 -12.27
C GLY A 576 -24.88 20.33 -12.25
N THR A 577 -24.02 21.33 -12.39
CA THR A 577 -22.57 21.16 -12.36
C THR A 577 -21.96 21.34 -10.95
N LYS A 578 -22.79 21.64 -9.95
CA LYS A 578 -22.33 22.08 -8.62
C LYS A 578 -22.34 20.97 -7.56
N THR A 579 -23.20 19.98 -7.67
CA THR A 579 -23.35 18.98 -6.61
C THR A 579 -23.37 17.59 -7.19
N ALA A 580 -22.61 16.69 -6.57
CA ALA A 580 -22.57 15.27 -6.90
C ALA A 580 -22.69 14.43 -5.62
N LEU A 581 -23.58 13.44 -5.66
CA LEU A 581 -23.84 12.49 -4.59
C LEU A 581 -23.71 11.07 -5.11
N ASN A 582 -22.96 10.24 -4.41
CA ASN A 582 -22.90 8.80 -4.59
C ASN A 582 -23.32 8.10 -3.29
N LEU A 583 -24.21 7.14 -3.40
CA LEU A 583 -24.64 6.27 -2.31
C LEU A 583 -24.55 4.82 -2.78
N SER A 584 -23.96 3.95 -1.98
CA SER A 584 -23.95 2.51 -2.24
C SER A 584 -24.13 1.69 -0.95
N ALA A 585 -24.73 0.53 -1.08
CA ALA A 585 -24.82 -0.48 -0.04
C ALA A 585 -24.35 -1.81 -0.61
N PHE A 586 -23.54 -2.53 0.17
CA PHE A 586 -22.94 -3.79 -0.28
C PHE A 586 -23.09 -4.90 0.76
N TYR A 587 -23.11 -6.14 0.25
CA TYR A 587 -23.02 -7.36 1.01
C TYR A 587 -22.06 -8.31 0.31
N VAL A 588 -21.05 -8.83 1.05
CA VAL A 588 -20.04 -9.76 0.54
C VAL A 588 -20.04 -11.02 1.40
N LYS A 589 -20.05 -12.18 0.75
CA LYS A 589 -19.85 -13.48 1.39
C LYS A 589 -18.62 -14.15 0.82
N THR A 590 -17.58 -14.33 1.66
CA THR A 590 -16.35 -15.04 1.30
C THR A 590 -16.36 -16.43 1.90
N LYS A 591 -16.07 -17.43 1.09
CA LYS A 591 -15.90 -18.83 1.45
C LYS A 591 -14.44 -19.26 1.25
N ASP A 592 -14.07 -20.39 1.81
CA ASP A 592 -12.76 -21.01 1.66
C ASP A 592 -11.62 -20.09 2.13
N LYS A 593 -11.88 -19.27 3.18
CA LYS A 593 -10.83 -18.42 3.75
C LYS A 593 -9.68 -19.25 4.28
N VAL A 594 -8.48 -18.80 3.94
CA VAL A 594 -7.25 -19.49 4.31
C VAL A 594 -6.85 -19.13 5.72
N LYS A 595 -6.62 -20.14 6.54
CA LYS A 595 -6.14 -20.04 7.91
C LYS A 595 -4.88 -20.88 8.11
N TYR A 596 -4.01 -20.46 9.01
CA TYR A 596 -2.86 -21.23 9.45
C TYR A 596 -3.30 -22.14 10.59
N VAL A 597 -3.46 -23.44 10.31
CA VAL A 597 -4.00 -24.46 11.22
C VAL A 597 -2.86 -25.22 11.87
N THR A 598 -2.95 -25.45 13.18
CA THR A 598 -2.05 -26.32 13.94
C THR A 598 -2.75 -27.64 14.16
N HIS A 599 -2.11 -28.73 13.73
CA HIS A 599 -2.55 -30.12 13.97
C HIS A 599 -1.83 -30.68 15.17
N TYR A 600 -2.55 -31.41 15.97
CA TYR A 600 -2.04 -32.08 17.18
C TYR A 600 -2.09 -33.58 17.01
N ASP A 601 -1.12 -34.28 17.57
CA ASP A 601 -1.12 -35.76 17.67
C ASP A 601 -2.08 -36.26 18.76
N ASN A 602 -2.13 -37.55 18.94
CA ASN A 602 -3.00 -38.18 19.94
C ASN A 602 -2.60 -37.86 21.41
N ASN A 603 -1.41 -37.35 21.63
CA ASN A 603 -0.90 -36.94 22.95
C ASN A 603 -1.19 -35.45 23.22
N GLY A 604 -1.67 -34.68 22.22
CA GLY A 604 -1.90 -33.25 22.30
C GLY A 604 -0.68 -32.40 21.98
N ASP A 605 0.40 -33.02 21.49
CA ASP A 605 1.60 -32.29 21.02
C ASP A 605 1.40 -31.80 19.58
N VAL A 606 2.12 -30.76 19.19
CA VAL A 606 2.06 -30.22 17.82
C VAL A 606 2.69 -31.21 16.85
N ASP A 607 1.88 -31.80 15.97
CA ASP A 607 2.35 -32.68 14.89
C ASP A 607 2.89 -31.82 13.72
N TYR A 608 2.04 -30.95 13.16
CA TYR A 608 2.45 -30.01 12.10
C TYR A 608 1.50 -28.82 12.02
N LYS A 609 1.91 -27.83 11.21
CA LYS A 609 1.10 -26.67 10.87
C LYS A 609 1.00 -26.53 9.36
N MET A 610 -0.17 -26.10 8.86
CA MET A 610 -0.41 -25.96 7.43
C MET A 610 -1.44 -24.86 7.15
N TYR A 611 -1.38 -24.24 5.97
CA TYR A 611 -2.44 -23.35 5.52
C TYR A 611 -3.58 -24.17 4.91
N GLU A 612 -4.81 -23.89 5.34
CA GLU A 612 -6.01 -24.62 4.93
C GLU A 612 -7.19 -23.69 4.67
N ASN A 613 -8.11 -24.12 3.79
CA ASN A 613 -9.35 -23.42 3.48
C ASN A 613 -10.43 -23.84 4.48
N VAL A 614 -10.59 -23.09 5.55
CA VAL A 614 -11.45 -23.52 6.68
C VAL A 614 -12.52 -22.51 7.09
N ASP A 615 -12.31 -21.22 6.88
CA ASP A 615 -13.19 -20.19 7.42
C ASP A 615 -14.14 -19.60 6.36
N GLN A 616 -15.19 -18.93 6.83
CA GLN A 616 -16.09 -18.11 6.02
C GLN A 616 -16.17 -16.70 6.63
N GLU A 617 -16.37 -15.71 5.80
CA GLU A 617 -16.54 -14.35 6.27
C GLU A 617 -17.70 -13.66 5.52
N THR A 618 -18.47 -12.85 6.25
CA THR A 618 -19.48 -11.97 5.69
C THR A 618 -19.13 -10.53 6.00
N ARG A 619 -19.25 -9.65 5.01
CA ARG A 619 -19.06 -8.19 5.16
C ARG A 619 -20.24 -7.45 4.58
N ARG A 620 -20.61 -6.33 5.21
CA ARG A 620 -21.70 -5.46 4.74
C ARG A 620 -21.41 -4.01 5.12
N GLY A 621 -21.92 -3.10 4.33
CA GLY A 621 -21.72 -1.68 4.62
C GLY A 621 -22.53 -0.77 3.72
N ILE A 622 -22.48 0.52 4.07
CA ILE A 622 -23.07 1.64 3.32
C ILE A 622 -21.99 2.69 3.15
N GLU A 623 -21.88 3.23 1.96
CA GLU A 623 -20.95 4.31 1.59
C GLU A 623 -21.73 5.48 1.04
N LEU A 624 -21.41 6.68 1.52
CA LEU A 624 -21.96 7.96 1.05
C LEU A 624 -20.79 8.86 0.66
N GLU A 625 -20.87 9.50 -0.50
CA GLU A 625 -19.91 10.53 -0.94
C GLU A 625 -20.67 11.73 -1.49
N LEU A 626 -20.35 12.92 -1.00
CA LEU A 626 -20.91 14.19 -1.42
C LEU A 626 -19.79 15.16 -1.79
N ARG A 627 -19.96 15.85 -2.94
CA ARG A 627 -19.16 17.00 -3.35
C ARG A 627 -20.09 18.14 -3.72
N HIS A 628 -19.79 19.36 -3.24
CA HIS A 628 -20.62 20.53 -3.54
C HIS A 628 -19.77 21.79 -3.73
N GLN A 629 -20.02 22.49 -4.83
CA GLN A 629 -19.42 23.79 -5.13
C GLN A 629 -20.29 24.88 -4.51
N LEU A 630 -19.85 25.45 -3.39
CA LEU A 630 -20.56 26.51 -2.67
C LEU A 630 -20.55 27.83 -3.46
N SER A 631 -19.43 28.14 -4.11
CA SER A 631 -19.23 29.34 -4.94
C SER A 631 -18.11 29.07 -5.94
N SER A 632 -17.79 30.04 -6.82
CA SER A 632 -16.64 29.92 -7.72
C SER A 632 -15.28 29.70 -6.99
N LYS A 633 -15.21 30.03 -5.69
CA LYS A 633 -13.99 29.97 -4.89
C LYS A 633 -14.00 28.87 -3.85
N TRP A 634 -15.16 28.42 -3.40
CA TRP A 634 -15.32 27.48 -2.29
C TRP A 634 -15.99 26.20 -2.71
N SER A 635 -15.41 25.07 -2.34
CA SER A 635 -16.02 23.74 -2.47
C SER A 635 -15.93 22.97 -1.16
N VAL A 636 -16.92 22.11 -0.92
CA VAL A 636 -16.95 21.16 0.18
C VAL A 636 -17.06 19.76 -0.35
N PHE A 637 -16.44 18.83 0.35
CA PHE A 637 -16.61 17.40 0.10
C PHE A 637 -16.70 16.66 1.42
N GLY A 638 -17.34 15.50 1.37
CA GLY A 638 -17.39 14.60 2.51
C GLY A 638 -17.79 13.21 2.10
N ASN A 639 -17.39 12.24 2.90
CA ASN A 639 -17.87 10.88 2.76
C ASN A 639 -18.04 10.21 4.13
N TYR A 640 -18.88 9.22 4.15
CA TYR A 640 -19.13 8.40 5.31
C TYR A 640 -19.23 6.95 4.90
N THR A 641 -18.60 6.08 5.69
CA THR A 641 -18.71 4.63 5.53
C THR A 641 -19.11 4.01 6.87
N TRP A 642 -20.17 3.24 6.83
CA TRP A 642 -20.51 2.27 7.86
C TRP A 642 -20.25 0.88 7.34
N GLN A 643 -19.53 0.06 8.08
CA GLN A 643 -19.21 -1.31 7.67
C GLN A 643 -19.01 -2.25 8.86
N MET A 644 -19.22 -3.54 8.64
CA MET A 644 -18.92 -4.60 9.61
C MET A 644 -18.64 -5.92 8.91
N GLY A 645 -17.83 -6.77 9.58
CA GLY A 645 -17.54 -8.12 9.17
C GLY A 645 -17.84 -9.14 10.28
N ARG A 646 -18.14 -10.38 9.90
CA ARG A 646 -18.24 -11.53 10.79
C ARG A 646 -17.50 -12.70 10.19
N ILE A 647 -16.70 -13.39 11.01
CA ILE A 647 -15.97 -14.59 10.64
C ILE A 647 -16.65 -15.78 11.29
N LYS A 648 -16.92 -16.81 10.50
CA LYS A 648 -17.39 -18.10 10.98
C LYS A 648 -16.26 -19.12 10.82
N HIS A 649 -15.74 -19.58 11.94
CA HIS A 649 -14.70 -20.58 12.01
C HIS A 649 -15.29 -21.98 11.87
N LYS A 650 -14.59 -22.85 11.16
CA LYS A 650 -14.93 -24.26 11.05
C LYS A 650 -14.28 -25.03 12.20
N ASP A 651 -15.03 -26.00 12.75
CA ASP A 651 -14.48 -26.95 13.71
C ASP A 651 -13.71 -28.05 12.97
N LEU A 652 -12.44 -28.22 13.33
CA LEU A 652 -11.61 -29.30 12.80
C LEU A 652 -11.08 -30.16 13.97
N PRO A 653 -11.37 -31.46 14.01
CA PRO A 653 -10.86 -32.33 15.04
C PRO A 653 -9.34 -32.35 15.13
N ASN A 654 -8.81 -32.45 16.35
CA ASN A 654 -7.36 -32.47 16.62
C ASN A 654 -6.57 -31.27 16.06
N THR A 655 -7.21 -30.11 16.02
CA THR A 655 -6.56 -28.85 15.58
C THR A 655 -6.89 -27.71 16.54
N ASN A 656 -6.22 -26.54 16.32
CA ASN A 656 -6.57 -25.30 17.02
C ASN A 656 -7.76 -24.55 16.40
N ALA A 657 -8.43 -25.13 15.39
CA ALA A 657 -9.60 -24.55 14.76
C ALA A 657 -10.87 -25.05 15.45
N SER A 658 -11.45 -24.23 16.34
CA SER A 658 -12.73 -24.50 17.00
C SER A 658 -13.87 -23.76 16.31
N GLY A 659 -15.04 -24.40 16.22
CA GLY A 659 -16.20 -23.82 15.54
C GLY A 659 -16.90 -22.76 16.37
N TYR A 660 -16.73 -21.49 15.97
CA TYR A 660 -17.43 -20.35 16.55
C TYR A 660 -17.61 -19.22 15.51
N GLU A 661 -18.41 -18.26 15.84
CA GLU A 661 -18.61 -17.04 15.03
C GLU A 661 -18.22 -15.82 15.85
N GLU A 662 -17.48 -14.90 15.23
CA GLU A 662 -17.07 -13.66 15.86
C GLU A 662 -17.21 -12.46 14.91
N ILE A 663 -17.24 -11.26 15.49
CA ILE A 663 -17.12 -10.01 14.72
C ILE A 663 -15.67 -9.87 14.26
N ASN A 664 -15.47 -9.54 13.00
CA ASN A 664 -14.15 -9.14 12.53
C ASN A 664 -13.83 -7.73 13.06
N TYR A 665 -13.07 -7.69 14.13
CA TYR A 665 -12.70 -6.46 14.85
C TYR A 665 -11.62 -5.65 14.15
N ASP A 666 -10.93 -6.20 13.16
CA ASP A 666 -9.92 -5.47 12.37
C ASP A 666 -10.55 -4.45 11.41
N ILE A 667 -11.87 -4.47 11.27
CA ILE A 667 -12.61 -3.57 10.39
C ILE A 667 -13.12 -2.37 11.20
N PRO A 668 -12.70 -1.12 10.90
CA PRO A 668 -13.28 0.07 11.53
C PRO A 668 -14.75 0.20 11.13
N LYS A 669 -15.64 0.29 12.12
CA LYS A 669 -17.09 0.30 11.88
C LYS A 669 -17.58 1.60 11.25
N HIS A 670 -16.97 2.71 11.59
CA HIS A 670 -17.33 4.04 11.09
C HIS A 670 -16.07 4.77 10.61
N ILE A 671 -16.12 5.26 9.38
CA ILE A 671 -15.10 6.12 8.78
C ILE A 671 -15.83 7.36 8.25
N PHE A 672 -15.36 8.54 8.60
CA PHE A 672 -15.91 9.81 8.13
C PHE A 672 -14.77 10.72 7.67
N HIS A 673 -14.96 11.37 6.53
CA HIS A 673 -14.09 12.42 6.02
C HIS A 673 -14.91 13.64 5.64
N ALA A 674 -14.36 14.82 5.86
CA ALA A 674 -14.91 16.08 5.36
C ALA A 674 -13.78 17.04 5.01
N GLY A 675 -14.00 17.91 4.06
CA GLY A 675 -13.05 18.93 3.69
C GLY A 675 -13.69 20.16 3.09
N LEU A 676 -12.98 21.27 3.23
CA LEU A 676 -13.31 22.58 2.67
C LEU A 676 -12.11 23.07 1.87
N GLU A 677 -12.33 23.33 0.60
CA GLU A 677 -11.32 23.85 -0.32
C GLU A 677 -11.65 25.29 -0.70
N TYR A 678 -10.61 26.15 -0.68
CA TYR A 678 -10.65 27.50 -1.19
C TYR A 678 -9.67 27.65 -2.36
N THR A 679 -10.16 28.13 -3.50
CA THR A 679 -9.33 28.41 -4.68
C THR A 679 -9.58 29.84 -5.16
N ASN A 680 -8.54 30.66 -5.26
CA ASN A 680 -8.63 32.02 -5.76
C ASN A 680 -7.34 32.39 -6.51
N GLY A 681 -7.31 32.17 -7.82
CA GLY A 681 -6.18 32.51 -8.69
C GLY A 681 -4.86 31.94 -8.21
N LYS A 682 -4.11 32.73 -7.39
CA LYS A 682 -2.82 32.35 -6.84
C LYS A 682 -2.88 31.42 -5.63
N TRP A 683 -3.99 31.39 -4.92
CA TRP A 683 -4.16 30.67 -3.67
C TRP A 683 -5.05 29.45 -3.86
N ASN A 684 -4.60 28.32 -3.33
CA ASN A 684 -5.41 27.17 -3.05
C ASN A 684 -5.14 26.73 -1.62
N ALA A 685 -6.19 26.60 -0.82
CA ALA A 685 -6.09 26.15 0.56
C ALA A 685 -7.13 25.06 0.80
N LEU A 686 -6.74 24.05 1.55
CA LEU A 686 -7.57 22.92 1.94
C LEU A 686 -7.51 22.74 3.45
N TRP A 687 -8.67 22.62 4.05
CA TRP A 687 -8.84 22.02 5.36
C TRP A 687 -9.57 20.69 5.19
N ASP A 688 -9.07 19.63 5.81
CA ASP A 688 -9.74 18.34 5.86
C ASP A 688 -9.69 17.72 7.25
N ALA A 689 -10.65 16.85 7.54
CA ALA A 689 -10.75 16.12 8.79
C ALA A 689 -11.19 14.68 8.54
N GLN A 690 -10.66 13.78 9.35
CA GLN A 690 -10.96 12.36 9.33
C GLN A 690 -11.31 11.85 10.72
N TYR A 691 -12.39 11.07 10.83
CA TYR A 691 -12.71 10.28 11.99
C TYR A 691 -12.74 8.80 11.63
N VAL A 692 -12.09 7.97 12.42
CA VAL A 692 -12.13 6.52 12.33
C VAL A 692 -12.51 5.94 13.68
N SER A 693 -13.52 5.07 13.72
CA SER A 693 -13.92 4.38 14.94
C SER A 693 -12.88 3.37 15.39
N ARG A 694 -12.85 3.12 16.67
CA ARG A 694 -12.00 2.09 17.28
C ARG A 694 -12.15 0.74 16.57
N ARG A 695 -11.03 0.08 16.32
CA ARG A 695 -10.95 -1.35 16.00
C ARG A 695 -10.65 -2.09 17.30
N GLN A 696 -11.23 -3.25 17.51
CA GLN A 696 -10.82 -4.09 18.64
C GLN A 696 -9.74 -5.04 18.15
N SER A 697 -8.56 -4.93 18.74
CA SER A 697 -7.54 -5.98 18.65
C SER A 697 -7.76 -6.98 19.80
N VAL A 698 -7.43 -8.25 19.59
CA VAL A 698 -7.40 -9.27 20.64
C VAL A 698 -6.44 -8.85 21.77
N ASP A 699 -5.42 -8.06 21.43
CA ASP A 699 -4.49 -7.43 22.37
C ASP A 699 -4.97 -6.02 22.73
N ASP A 700 -6.10 -5.90 23.42
CA ASP A 700 -6.66 -4.62 23.86
C ASP A 700 -5.76 -3.99 24.94
N ILE A 701 -4.70 -3.33 24.47
CA ILE A 701 -3.76 -2.59 25.30
C ILE A 701 -4.37 -1.25 25.65
N THR A 702 -4.31 -0.84 26.91
CA THR A 702 -4.85 0.45 27.38
C THR A 702 -4.36 1.58 26.52
N GLY A 703 -5.25 2.35 25.93
CA GLY A 703 -5.16 3.65 25.25
C GLY A 703 -3.83 4.33 24.95
N GLN A 704 -2.72 3.71 25.29
CA GLN A 704 -1.36 4.21 25.07
C GLN A 704 -0.48 3.27 24.22
N TYR A 705 -0.73 1.95 24.22
CA TYR A 705 0.23 1.00 23.62
C TYR A 705 -0.48 -0.18 22.96
N GLY A 706 -0.64 -0.14 21.64
CA GLY A 706 -0.97 -1.30 20.81
C GLY A 706 -2.44 -1.59 20.55
N SER A 707 -3.37 -0.77 21.01
CA SER A 707 -4.77 -0.84 20.58
C SER A 707 -5.02 0.09 19.40
N SER A 708 -5.99 -0.26 18.56
CA SER A 708 -6.45 0.63 17.50
C SER A 708 -7.50 1.58 18.07
N ASP A 709 -7.06 2.73 18.49
CA ASP A 709 -7.93 3.78 19.06
C ASP A 709 -8.90 4.34 18.03
N SER A 710 -10.05 4.86 18.49
CA SER A 710 -10.77 5.84 17.70
C SER A 710 -9.98 7.13 17.64
N TYR A 711 -9.92 7.73 16.47
CA TYR A 711 -9.20 8.98 16.30
C TYR A 711 -9.96 9.98 15.43
N PHE A 712 -9.71 11.25 15.72
CA PHE A 712 -10.06 12.38 14.88
C PHE A 712 -8.79 13.16 14.60
N ILE A 713 -8.47 13.33 13.32
CA ILE A 713 -7.36 14.14 12.85
C ILE A 713 -7.87 15.21 11.89
N SER A 714 -7.16 16.33 11.87
CA SER A 714 -7.45 17.45 10.98
C SER A 714 -6.16 17.93 10.34
N ASN A 715 -6.21 18.23 9.06
CA ASN A 715 -5.07 18.65 8.26
C ASN A 715 -5.35 19.99 7.60
N VAL A 716 -4.28 20.74 7.33
CA VAL A 716 -4.33 21.98 6.54
C VAL A 716 -3.23 21.92 5.49
N ALA A 717 -3.59 22.21 4.25
CA ALA A 717 -2.66 22.41 3.15
C ALA A 717 -2.90 23.76 2.49
N MET A 718 -1.83 24.43 2.05
CA MET A 718 -1.89 25.70 1.37
C MET A 718 -0.88 25.73 0.25
N ASN A 719 -1.34 26.12 -0.93
CA ASN A 719 -0.51 26.30 -2.13
C ASN A 719 -0.59 27.77 -2.56
N TYR A 720 0.56 28.36 -2.81
CA TYR A 720 0.66 29.72 -3.33
C TYR A 720 1.46 29.75 -4.64
N LYS A 721 0.82 30.14 -5.72
CA LYS A 721 1.45 30.29 -7.05
C LYS A 721 2.13 31.64 -7.13
N PHE A 722 3.46 31.69 -7.05
CA PHE A 722 4.23 32.89 -7.29
C PHE A 722 4.15 33.34 -8.76
N SER A 723 4.27 32.34 -9.66
CA SER A 723 4.17 32.50 -11.10
C SER A 723 3.49 31.25 -11.71
N LYS A 724 3.44 31.15 -13.03
CA LYS A 724 3.00 29.95 -13.75
C LYS A 724 3.97 28.78 -13.52
N GLU A 725 5.25 29.10 -13.27
CA GLU A 725 6.37 28.18 -13.15
C GLU A 725 6.64 27.74 -11.70
N ALA A 726 6.28 28.56 -10.70
CA ALA A 726 6.68 28.30 -9.30
C ALA A 726 5.51 28.33 -8.32
N THR A 727 5.40 27.28 -7.50
CA THR A 727 4.37 27.14 -6.47
C THR A 727 5.00 26.74 -5.14
N LEU A 728 4.76 27.53 -4.09
CA LEU A 728 5.04 27.15 -2.71
C LEU A 728 3.88 26.31 -2.17
N GLN A 729 4.22 25.21 -1.52
CA GLN A 729 3.27 24.34 -0.86
C GLN A 729 3.62 24.21 0.62
N LEU A 730 2.66 24.41 1.49
CA LEU A 730 2.78 24.27 2.95
C LEU A 730 1.73 23.27 3.46
N GLY A 731 2.10 22.47 4.43
CA GLY A 731 1.20 21.48 5.02
C GLY A 731 1.41 21.30 6.52
N ILE A 732 0.29 21.13 7.23
CA ILE A 732 0.24 20.70 8.62
C ILE A 732 -0.69 19.51 8.70
N GLN A 733 -0.16 18.35 9.02
CA GLN A 733 -0.96 17.16 9.30
C GLN A 733 -1.18 17.03 10.80
N ASN A 734 -2.36 16.51 11.17
CA ASN A 734 -2.74 16.33 12.57
C ASN A 734 -2.59 17.61 13.40
N VAL A 735 -3.29 18.68 12.99
CA VAL A 735 -3.24 20.03 13.59
C VAL A 735 -3.35 20.02 15.11
N PHE A 736 -4.18 19.13 15.66
CA PHE A 736 -4.42 19.02 17.11
C PHE A 736 -3.36 18.19 17.85
N ASN A 737 -2.31 17.74 17.17
CA ASN A 737 -1.22 16.95 17.75
C ASN A 737 -1.68 15.71 18.51
N ARG A 738 -2.72 15.03 18.02
CA ARG A 738 -3.19 13.82 18.66
C ARG A 738 -2.27 12.65 18.35
N VAL A 739 -1.65 12.09 19.34
CA VAL A 739 -0.98 10.79 19.25
C VAL A 739 -2.03 9.71 19.52
N PHE A 740 -2.14 8.75 18.64
CA PHE A 740 -3.03 7.60 18.75
C PHE A 740 -2.32 6.34 18.26
N PHE A 741 -2.88 5.21 18.63
CA PHE A 741 -2.38 3.90 18.24
C PHE A 741 -3.29 3.29 17.17
N ASP A 742 -2.65 2.74 16.15
CA ASP A 742 -3.26 1.97 15.08
C ASP A 742 -2.31 0.82 14.72
N ASP A 743 -2.18 -0.13 15.66
CA ASP A 743 -1.15 -1.16 15.77
C ASP A 743 0.27 -0.59 16.05
N GLU A 744 0.60 0.59 15.53
CA GLU A 744 1.81 1.37 15.86
C GLU A 744 1.39 2.78 16.27
N ALA A 745 2.23 3.47 17.04
CA ALA A 745 2.00 4.87 17.41
C ALA A 745 2.21 5.79 16.20
N THR A 746 1.40 6.86 16.13
CA THR A 746 1.51 7.86 15.07
C THR A 746 2.49 8.97 15.41
N ALA A 747 2.98 9.67 14.38
CA ALA A 747 3.96 10.75 14.52
C ALA A 747 3.47 11.99 15.31
N GLY A 748 2.17 12.09 15.61
CA GLY A 748 1.59 13.33 16.11
C GLY A 748 1.50 14.39 14.99
N ARG A 749 1.64 15.68 15.34
CA ARG A 749 1.61 16.77 14.37
C ARG A 749 2.89 16.83 13.54
N THR A 750 2.74 16.91 12.21
CA THR A 750 3.86 17.09 11.29
C THR A 750 3.68 18.32 10.43
N TYR A 751 4.81 18.93 10.07
CA TYR A 751 4.90 20.11 9.21
C TYR A 751 5.66 19.76 7.95
N SER A 752 5.30 20.42 6.85
CA SER A 752 6.00 20.24 5.61
C SER A 752 5.95 21.50 4.76
N ALA A 753 7.03 21.77 4.00
CA ALA A 753 7.14 22.84 3.03
C ALA A 753 7.80 22.31 1.77
N SER A 754 7.32 22.69 0.59
CA SER A 754 7.99 22.39 -0.68
C SER A 754 7.83 23.53 -1.69
N MET A 755 8.80 23.59 -2.58
CA MET A 755 8.76 24.45 -3.77
C MET A 755 8.65 23.55 -4.98
N LYS A 756 7.61 23.74 -5.76
CA LYS A 756 7.37 23.06 -7.03
C LYS A 756 7.60 24.01 -8.18
N PHE A 757 8.20 23.51 -9.25
CA PHE A 757 8.49 24.30 -10.45
C PHE A 757 8.20 23.52 -11.73
N LYS A 758 7.79 24.24 -12.79
CA LYS A 758 7.52 23.75 -14.14
C LYS A 758 8.05 24.80 -15.13
N PHE A 759 8.86 24.39 -16.09
CA PHE A 759 9.43 25.25 -17.13
C PHE A 759 9.12 24.73 -18.52
#